data_08925dbba0daf4077a72c07f2df6f9c3
#
_entry.id   08925dbba0daf4077a72c07f2df6f9c3
#
_cell.length_a   1.000
_cell.length_b   1.000
_cell.length_c   1.000
_cell.angle_alpha   90.00
_cell.angle_beta   90.00
_cell.angle_gamma   90.00
#
_symmetry.space_group_name_H-M   'P 1'
#
loop_
_entity.id
_entity.type
_entity.pdbx_description
1 polymer ?
#
loop_
_entity_poly.entity_id
_entity_poly.type
_entity_poly.pdbx_seq_one_letter_code
_entity_poly.pdbx_strand_id
1 'polypeptide(L)'
;MDFTVDQTLQKGIEAHRAGKVQEADRYYTAILKANPKHPDANHNMGILAVDLGKIELGLPFLKTALKVNSSIDQYWLSYIGALIKLDRIADAKEVFEQSKSKGLKGAGFDQIELELKSASGDSKNKVNEHILTQANILDELKLDKALKLANNKVKDGLSEEAKKIYHDILKKFPKNKKAQDGIKILGGKILATNPNLKQPSKEKLNSLLTLYNQQKLQQVYNEAKTLTKRYPNSLTIWSLIGASAAQLGKLDEAVFAFQKALVIKPDDAQNLYNMGNALKDQEKLEEAKEVYRKALLIKPDYAEVYVNMGNILKDQERLEEAIGSYNKALSLKADYADAYVNMGNILIDQEKLEEAIESYNKALATKPDHAEAHYNLGNALTDQERLEEAIESYKNALYIKSDYAEACVNMGNALKDQEKLEEAIESYKNALSINSDYAEAYVNMGNALTGVIFEKPSVDLQKTIVALLNRETYIRPRYISKAAISLLKLEPTVQKHLKLVDTGLLESPLEVISNLNEFPLLLKLMSVCPLPDPEIEGLLTNLRCAILSNISSLKEVSPEFLEFQSALALQCFNNEYIYNHFDEEEKILTLLDASVRKTLENNKQPSPQIVLALASYKPLNKYDWGKLLVVSDHIKEVFSRQLEEPNQEEKLKHDLPRLDKITDNISTEVRAQYEENPYPRWINLGLHLKPLSVSKVADEIKLKLYRKSITEVEKPEILIAGCGTGQQSIDTASRFKDSKVLAIDLSLSSLGYAKRKTEELGIDNIKYMQADILDLRQLNKQFDIIESAGVLHHMDNPMVGWKVLVDCLKPSGLLKIGLYSELARQHIVKIREEISQKCIRAIDAEMRYFRALIMKSDKDHHKHIRRFTDFYSLSELKDLLFHVKEHRFTIPEIKEHLDTLDLQFCGFESQTILSHFQETNKNKDDLYDFDKWQAYEQANPKAFAGMYQFWCQKVD
;
A
#
# COMPACT_ATOMS: atom_id res chain seq x y z
N MET A 1 -0.59 -25.28 -35.40
CA MET A 1 0.54 -26.23 -35.54
C MET A 1 0.39 -27.24 -34.41
N ASP A 2 -0.09 -28.43 -34.76
CA ASP A 2 -0.27 -29.50 -33.78
C ASP A 2 1.11 -30.14 -33.56
N PHE A 3 1.65 -29.95 -32.38
CA PHE A 3 2.89 -30.62 -31.97
C PHE A 3 2.64 -32.10 -31.78
N THR A 4 3.62 -32.94 -32.09
CA THR A 4 3.55 -34.37 -31.72
C THR A 4 3.61 -34.51 -30.20
N VAL A 5 3.17 -35.66 -29.67
CA VAL A 5 3.21 -35.95 -28.23
C VAL A 5 4.63 -35.79 -27.67
N ASP A 6 5.64 -36.28 -28.39
CA ASP A 6 7.04 -36.16 -27.99
C ASP A 6 7.54 -34.72 -28.00
N GLN A 7 7.18 -33.91 -28.99
CA GLN A 7 7.50 -32.49 -29.01
C GLN A 7 6.82 -31.71 -27.89
N THR A 8 5.58 -32.07 -27.56
CA THR A 8 4.83 -31.46 -26.45
C THR A 8 5.47 -31.83 -25.10
N LEU A 9 5.89 -33.10 -24.94
CA LEU A 9 6.61 -33.57 -23.76
C LEU A 9 7.94 -32.82 -23.57
N GLN A 10 8.70 -32.69 -24.65
CA GLN A 10 9.99 -31.99 -24.62
C GLN A 10 9.83 -30.51 -24.21
N LYS A 11 8.82 -29.82 -24.75
CA LYS A 11 8.48 -28.45 -24.33
C LYS A 11 8.06 -28.36 -22.86
N GLY A 12 7.31 -29.34 -22.38
CA GLY A 12 6.95 -29.43 -20.98
C GLY A 12 8.19 -29.58 -20.07
N ILE A 13 9.15 -30.41 -20.46
CA ILE A 13 10.42 -30.60 -19.74
C ILE A 13 11.26 -29.32 -19.75
N GLU A 14 11.35 -28.65 -20.89
CA GLU A 14 12.08 -27.37 -21.03
C GLU A 14 11.46 -26.27 -20.17
N ALA A 15 10.12 -26.15 -20.19
CA ALA A 15 9.39 -25.20 -19.34
C ALA A 15 9.59 -25.49 -17.85
N HIS A 16 9.55 -26.78 -17.45
CA HIS A 16 9.77 -27.20 -16.08
C HIS A 16 11.19 -26.84 -15.60
N ARG A 17 12.22 -27.15 -16.40
CA ARG A 17 13.62 -26.78 -16.11
C ARG A 17 13.85 -25.27 -16.05
N ALA A 18 13.08 -24.50 -16.80
CA ALA A 18 13.13 -23.04 -16.78
C ALA A 18 12.32 -22.40 -15.64
N GLY A 19 11.72 -23.20 -14.75
CA GLY A 19 10.88 -22.71 -13.64
C GLY A 19 9.50 -22.18 -14.08
N LYS A 20 9.11 -22.35 -15.35
CA LYS A 20 7.82 -21.91 -15.91
C LYS A 20 6.71 -22.91 -15.58
N VAL A 21 6.33 -22.97 -14.32
CA VAL A 21 5.41 -23.97 -13.76
C VAL A 21 4.08 -24.08 -14.53
N GLN A 22 3.40 -22.96 -14.80
CA GLN A 22 2.11 -22.96 -15.48
C GLN A 22 2.21 -23.45 -16.94
N GLU A 23 3.32 -23.17 -17.59
CA GLU A 23 3.57 -23.62 -18.95
C GLU A 23 3.86 -25.12 -19.00
N ALA A 24 4.66 -25.63 -18.07
CA ALA A 24 4.94 -27.06 -17.90
C ALA A 24 3.67 -27.86 -17.59
N ASP A 25 2.84 -27.38 -16.66
CA ASP A 25 1.56 -27.99 -16.29
C ASP A 25 0.62 -28.11 -17.53
N ARG A 26 0.52 -27.04 -18.34
CA ARG A 26 -0.31 -27.04 -19.55
C ARG A 26 0.13 -28.14 -20.54
N TYR A 27 1.45 -28.27 -20.77
CA TYR A 27 1.96 -29.28 -21.68
C TYR A 27 1.73 -30.70 -21.17
N TYR A 28 2.04 -30.98 -19.89
CA TYR A 28 1.80 -32.30 -19.31
C TYR A 28 0.31 -32.64 -19.23
N THR A 29 -0.55 -31.68 -18.86
CA THR A 29 -1.99 -31.86 -18.84
C THR A 29 -2.55 -32.13 -20.23
N ALA A 30 -2.05 -31.48 -21.30
CA ALA A 30 -2.48 -31.74 -22.67
C ALA A 30 -2.17 -33.17 -23.11
N ILE A 31 -0.98 -33.69 -22.77
CA ILE A 31 -0.58 -35.07 -23.07
C ILE A 31 -1.48 -36.05 -22.27
N LEU A 32 -1.69 -35.79 -20.98
CA LEU A 32 -2.47 -36.68 -20.12
C LEU A 32 -3.97 -36.68 -20.44
N LYS A 33 -4.49 -35.59 -21.02
CA LYS A 33 -5.86 -35.58 -21.57
C LYS A 33 -5.99 -36.47 -22.80
N ALA A 34 -4.98 -36.53 -23.68
CA ALA A 34 -4.97 -37.36 -24.87
C ALA A 34 -4.61 -38.82 -24.56
N ASN A 35 -3.66 -39.03 -23.63
CA ASN A 35 -3.20 -40.34 -23.18
C ASN A 35 -3.00 -40.34 -21.66
N PRO A 36 -4.03 -40.65 -20.84
CA PRO A 36 -3.95 -40.65 -19.38
C PRO A 36 -2.90 -41.59 -18.77
N LYS A 37 -2.41 -42.55 -19.55
CA LYS A 37 -1.40 -43.51 -19.11
C LYS A 37 -0.01 -43.25 -19.68
N HIS A 38 0.25 -42.09 -20.28
CA HIS A 38 1.57 -41.78 -20.81
C HIS A 38 2.62 -41.76 -19.69
N PRO A 39 3.64 -42.64 -19.69
CA PRO A 39 4.49 -42.85 -18.51
C PRO A 39 5.31 -41.61 -18.15
N ASP A 40 6.01 -41.01 -19.14
CA ASP A 40 6.88 -39.86 -18.88
C ASP A 40 6.07 -38.60 -18.51
N ALA A 41 4.89 -38.39 -19.10
CA ALA A 41 4.04 -37.25 -18.76
C ALA A 41 3.48 -37.38 -17.33
N ASN A 42 3.09 -38.61 -16.91
CA ASN A 42 2.71 -38.87 -15.52
C ASN A 42 3.90 -38.67 -14.56
N HIS A 43 5.09 -39.18 -14.90
CA HIS A 43 6.27 -38.99 -14.06
C HIS A 43 6.59 -37.49 -13.91
N ASN A 44 6.67 -36.75 -15.00
CA ASN A 44 7.03 -35.34 -14.97
C ASN A 44 5.95 -34.46 -14.31
N MET A 45 4.65 -34.77 -14.47
CA MET A 45 3.57 -34.13 -13.72
C MET A 45 3.69 -34.42 -12.22
N GLY A 46 4.03 -35.66 -11.85
CA GLY A 46 4.25 -36.04 -10.48
C GLY A 46 5.44 -35.28 -9.85
N ILE A 47 6.57 -35.17 -10.58
CA ILE A 47 7.73 -34.36 -10.13
C ILE A 47 7.36 -32.91 -10.01
N LEU A 48 6.66 -32.33 -10.98
CA LEU A 48 6.20 -30.94 -10.90
C LEU A 48 5.36 -30.67 -9.64
N ALA A 49 4.47 -31.58 -9.28
CA ALA A 49 3.68 -31.48 -8.05
C ALA A 49 4.55 -31.62 -6.79
N VAL A 50 5.57 -32.48 -6.81
CA VAL A 50 6.53 -32.63 -5.69
C VAL A 50 7.37 -31.37 -5.51
N ASP A 51 7.84 -30.75 -6.61
CA ASP A 51 8.65 -29.53 -6.59
C ASP A 51 7.85 -28.31 -6.11
N LEU A 52 6.52 -28.34 -6.30
CA LEU A 52 5.57 -27.33 -5.78
C LEU A 52 5.14 -27.59 -4.33
N GLY A 53 5.71 -28.57 -3.63
CA GLY A 53 5.31 -28.95 -2.29
C GLY A 53 3.97 -29.69 -2.19
N LYS A 54 3.26 -29.92 -3.31
CA LYS A 54 1.99 -30.64 -3.38
C LYS A 54 2.18 -32.15 -3.53
N ILE A 55 2.97 -32.76 -2.64
CA ILE A 55 3.50 -34.12 -2.80
C ILE A 55 2.37 -35.15 -2.87
N GLU A 56 1.32 -35.00 -2.04
CA GLU A 56 0.18 -35.93 -2.06
C GLU A 56 -0.55 -35.95 -3.41
N LEU A 57 -0.67 -34.80 -4.08
CA LEU A 57 -1.27 -34.70 -5.41
C LEU A 57 -0.37 -35.30 -6.50
N GLY A 58 0.95 -35.34 -6.26
CA GLY A 58 1.93 -35.94 -7.15
C GLY A 58 1.95 -37.49 -7.12
N LEU A 59 1.63 -38.08 -5.96
CA LEU A 59 1.72 -39.54 -5.77
C LEU A 59 0.91 -40.37 -6.77
N PRO A 60 -0.35 -40.06 -7.12
CA PRO A 60 -1.11 -40.80 -8.11
C PRO A 60 -0.45 -40.83 -9.48
N PHE A 61 0.18 -39.75 -9.90
CA PHE A 61 0.88 -39.62 -11.18
C PHE A 61 2.17 -40.48 -11.18
N LEU A 62 3.01 -40.33 -10.12
CA LEU A 62 4.22 -41.14 -9.98
C LEU A 62 3.90 -42.63 -9.93
N LYS A 63 2.84 -43.02 -9.21
CA LYS A 63 2.37 -44.41 -9.13
C LYS A 63 1.89 -44.93 -10.48
N THR A 64 1.24 -44.08 -11.28
CA THR A 64 0.76 -44.44 -12.64
C THR A 64 1.96 -44.64 -13.56
N ALA A 65 2.94 -43.73 -13.57
CA ALA A 65 4.17 -43.88 -14.35
C ALA A 65 4.85 -45.21 -14.05
N LEU A 66 5.03 -45.54 -12.76
CA LEU A 66 5.66 -46.75 -12.31
C LEU A 66 4.87 -48.04 -12.68
N LYS A 67 3.53 -47.98 -12.63
CA LYS A 67 2.66 -49.10 -13.04
C LYS A 67 2.73 -49.39 -14.53
N VAL A 68 2.85 -48.32 -15.34
CA VAL A 68 2.87 -48.46 -16.81
C VAL A 68 4.23 -48.90 -17.31
N ASN A 69 5.31 -48.43 -16.74
CA ASN A 69 6.67 -48.81 -17.10
C ASN A 69 7.56 -48.97 -15.86
N SER A 70 7.65 -50.18 -15.35
CA SER A 70 8.45 -50.51 -14.17
C SER A 70 9.92 -50.81 -14.43
N SER A 71 10.40 -50.66 -15.67
CA SER A 71 11.80 -50.89 -16.04
C SER A 71 12.68 -49.61 -15.91
N ILE A 72 12.07 -48.45 -15.63
CA ILE A 72 12.82 -47.19 -15.50
C ILE A 72 13.11 -46.90 -14.04
N ASP A 73 14.40 -46.96 -13.67
CA ASP A 73 14.89 -46.73 -12.31
C ASP A 73 14.42 -45.44 -11.70
N GLN A 74 14.40 -44.36 -12.49
CA GLN A 74 14.00 -43.01 -12.04
C GLN A 74 12.57 -42.95 -11.53
N TYR A 75 11.65 -43.77 -12.08
CA TYR A 75 10.26 -43.80 -11.61
C TYR A 75 10.13 -44.37 -10.20
N TRP A 76 10.94 -45.38 -9.89
CA TRP A 76 11.01 -45.95 -8.54
C TRP A 76 11.59 -44.94 -7.56
N LEU A 77 12.73 -44.32 -7.92
CA LEU A 77 13.43 -43.38 -7.05
C LEU A 77 12.52 -42.16 -6.73
N SER A 78 11.82 -41.65 -7.73
CA SER A 78 10.93 -40.50 -7.55
C SER A 78 9.69 -40.82 -6.69
N TYR A 79 9.11 -42.03 -6.88
CA TYR A 79 7.94 -42.46 -6.10
C TYR A 79 8.31 -42.77 -4.64
N ILE A 80 9.42 -43.47 -4.42
CA ILE A 80 9.91 -43.75 -3.06
C ILE A 80 10.33 -42.45 -2.35
N GLY A 81 11.04 -41.56 -3.04
CA GLY A 81 11.42 -40.27 -2.49
C GLY A 81 10.22 -39.39 -2.10
N ALA A 82 9.14 -39.42 -2.90
CA ALA A 82 7.90 -38.73 -2.56
C ALA A 82 7.22 -39.32 -1.31
N LEU A 83 7.25 -40.67 -1.15
CA LEU A 83 6.71 -41.34 0.05
C LEU A 83 7.52 -40.99 1.31
N ILE A 84 8.86 -40.93 1.19
CA ILE A 84 9.75 -40.53 2.30
C ILE A 84 9.46 -39.08 2.71
N LYS A 85 9.32 -38.19 1.75
CA LYS A 85 9.00 -36.75 2.02
C LYS A 85 7.64 -36.56 2.72
N LEU A 86 6.71 -37.52 2.56
CA LEU A 86 5.41 -37.51 3.25
C LEU A 86 5.44 -38.29 4.58
N ASP A 87 6.61 -38.65 5.09
CA ASP A 87 6.82 -39.48 6.29
C ASP A 87 6.08 -40.83 6.23
N ARG A 88 5.76 -41.32 5.01
CA ARG A 88 5.12 -42.62 4.77
C ARG A 88 6.17 -43.69 4.65
N ILE A 89 6.96 -43.87 5.70
CA ILE A 89 8.17 -44.72 5.71
C ILE A 89 7.85 -46.22 5.51
N ALA A 90 6.70 -46.66 6.02
CA ALA A 90 6.27 -48.08 5.83
C ALA A 90 5.99 -48.36 4.34
N ASP A 91 5.26 -47.48 3.66
CA ASP A 91 4.94 -47.61 2.24
C ASP A 91 6.20 -47.48 1.37
N ALA A 92 7.09 -46.53 1.73
CA ALA A 92 8.37 -46.34 1.05
C ALA A 92 9.25 -47.61 1.13
N LYS A 93 9.30 -48.26 2.29
CA LYS A 93 10.04 -49.55 2.46
C LYS A 93 9.43 -50.66 1.61
N GLU A 94 8.11 -50.80 1.59
CA GLU A 94 7.45 -51.80 0.77
C GLU A 94 7.79 -51.65 -0.71
N VAL A 95 7.67 -50.42 -1.22
CA VAL A 95 7.97 -50.08 -2.63
C VAL A 95 9.48 -50.30 -2.92
N PHE A 96 10.36 -49.94 -1.98
CA PHE A 96 11.79 -50.18 -2.10
C PHE A 96 12.15 -51.65 -2.18
N GLU A 97 11.54 -52.51 -1.34
CA GLU A 97 11.76 -54.00 -1.44
C GLU A 97 11.20 -54.55 -2.75
N GLN A 98 10.10 -54.03 -3.27
CA GLN A 98 9.59 -54.37 -4.60
C GLN A 98 10.59 -54.01 -5.69
N SER A 99 11.28 -52.88 -5.62
CA SER A 99 12.33 -52.51 -6.58
C SER A 99 13.53 -53.45 -6.52
N LYS A 100 13.97 -53.85 -5.33
CA LYS A 100 15.03 -54.84 -5.13
C LYS A 100 14.67 -56.22 -5.73
N SER A 101 13.42 -56.65 -5.52
CA SER A 101 12.95 -57.93 -6.07
C SER A 101 12.99 -57.97 -7.61
N LYS A 102 12.95 -56.81 -8.27
CA LYS A 102 13.12 -56.67 -9.72
C LYS A 102 14.56 -56.51 -10.17
N GLY A 103 15.54 -56.62 -9.24
CA GLY A 103 16.96 -56.57 -9.55
C GLY A 103 17.51 -55.14 -9.76
N LEU A 104 16.77 -54.09 -9.44
CA LEU A 104 17.20 -52.70 -9.60
C LEU A 104 18.29 -52.37 -8.56
N LYS A 105 19.39 -51.74 -9.00
CA LYS A 105 20.57 -51.42 -8.18
C LYS A 105 21.22 -50.13 -8.72
N GLY A 106 21.87 -49.36 -7.82
CA GLY A 106 22.64 -48.19 -8.22
C GLY A 106 22.67 -47.12 -7.12
N ALA A 107 23.48 -46.11 -7.28
CA ALA A 107 23.75 -45.08 -6.25
C ALA A 107 22.48 -44.40 -5.70
N GLY A 108 21.42 -44.20 -6.53
CA GLY A 108 20.14 -43.67 -6.09
C GLY A 108 19.37 -44.57 -5.13
N PHE A 109 19.41 -45.87 -5.38
CA PHE A 109 18.77 -46.87 -4.48
C PHE A 109 19.57 -47.03 -3.19
N ASP A 110 20.91 -46.93 -3.24
CA ASP A 110 21.76 -46.97 -2.06
C ASP A 110 21.50 -45.78 -1.14
N GLN A 111 21.25 -44.61 -1.73
CA GLN A 111 20.90 -43.40 -1.01
C GLN A 111 19.54 -43.54 -0.33
N ILE A 112 18.52 -44.00 -1.03
CA ILE A 112 17.18 -44.27 -0.48
C ILE A 112 17.24 -45.32 0.64
N GLU A 113 18.04 -46.36 0.51
CA GLU A 113 18.22 -47.34 1.55
C GLU A 113 18.79 -46.72 2.84
N LEU A 114 19.70 -45.78 2.70
CA LEU A 114 20.28 -45.06 3.84
C LEU A 114 19.22 -44.15 4.51
N GLU A 115 18.43 -43.46 3.71
CA GLU A 115 17.33 -42.61 4.18
C GLU A 115 16.25 -43.42 4.91
N LEU A 116 15.83 -44.54 4.38
CA LEU A 116 14.85 -45.44 5.01
C LEU A 116 15.37 -46.07 6.32
N LYS A 117 16.66 -46.32 6.42
CA LYS A 117 17.31 -46.80 7.66
C LYS A 117 17.39 -45.71 8.72
N SER A 118 17.67 -44.49 8.33
CA SER A 118 17.70 -43.32 9.23
C SER A 118 16.34 -42.94 9.78
N ALA A 119 15.29 -43.05 8.95
CA ALA A 119 13.91 -42.71 9.30
C ALA A 119 13.21 -43.77 10.20
N SER A 120 13.78 -44.98 10.32
CA SER A 120 13.13 -46.05 11.07
C SER A 120 13.53 -46.23 12.54
N GLY A 121 14.22 -45.23 13.14
CA GLY A 121 14.42 -45.17 14.59
C GLY A 121 15.33 -46.26 15.23
N ASP A 122 15.96 -47.14 14.45
CA ASP A 122 16.84 -48.21 14.90
C ASP A 122 18.30 -47.79 15.16
N SER A 123 18.52 -46.51 15.41
CA SER A 123 19.86 -45.93 15.60
C SER A 123 20.18 -45.60 17.06
N LYS A 124 19.93 -46.54 17.97
CA LYS A 124 20.51 -46.48 19.32
C LYS A 124 21.09 -47.84 19.71
N ASN A 125 22.11 -48.30 19.03
CA ASN A 125 23.11 -49.27 19.45
C ASN A 125 23.64 -50.05 18.21
N LYS A 126 24.61 -49.51 17.54
CA LYS A 126 25.55 -50.25 16.67
C LYS A 126 26.37 -49.28 15.82
N VAL A 127 27.16 -48.44 16.49
CA VAL A 127 28.21 -47.64 15.78
C VAL A 127 29.51 -48.43 15.60
N ASN A 128 29.55 -49.74 15.89
CA ASN A 128 30.81 -50.50 15.89
C ASN A 128 30.86 -51.78 15.04
N GLU A 129 29.95 -52.04 14.09
CA GLU A 129 30.04 -53.29 13.31
C GLU A 129 29.80 -53.19 11.80
N HIS A 130 29.84 -52.04 11.18
CA HIS A 130 29.61 -51.94 9.71
C HIS A 130 30.82 -51.39 8.93
N ILE A 131 32.07 -51.70 9.37
CA ILE A 131 33.33 -51.50 8.60
C ILE A 131 33.83 -52.85 8.02
N LEU A 132 33.02 -53.83 7.85
CA LEU A 132 33.53 -55.19 7.50
C LEU A 132 32.83 -55.84 6.30
N THR A 133 32.64 -55.13 5.15
CA THR A 133 32.35 -55.81 3.88
C THR A 133 32.64 -54.97 2.65
N GLN A 134 33.73 -54.23 2.62
CA GLN A 134 34.34 -53.83 1.34
C GLN A 134 35.56 -54.72 1.11
N ALA A 135 35.65 -55.32 -0.07
CA ALA A 135 36.79 -56.12 -0.44
C ALA A 135 38.09 -55.35 -0.19
N ASN A 136 39.04 -55.95 0.55
CA ASN A 136 40.32 -55.31 0.82
C ASN A 136 41.12 -55.19 -0.46
N ILE A 137 41.70 -54.01 -0.73
CA ILE A 137 42.49 -53.74 -1.95
C ILE A 137 43.58 -54.81 -2.22
N LEU A 138 44.02 -55.53 -1.18
CA LEU A 138 44.98 -56.64 -1.27
C LEU A 138 44.35 -57.92 -1.76
N ASP A 139 43.06 -57.94 -2.02
CA ASP A 139 42.37 -59.04 -2.68
C ASP A 139 42.59 -58.99 -4.21
N GLU A 140 42.81 -57.79 -4.71
CA GLU A 140 43.05 -57.52 -6.13
C GLU A 140 44.46 -57.13 -6.46
N LEU A 141 45.24 -56.59 -5.53
CA LEU A 141 46.61 -56.08 -5.74
C LEU A 141 47.62 -56.72 -4.79
N LYS A 142 48.79 -57.09 -5.28
CA LYS A 142 49.92 -57.43 -4.43
C LYS A 142 50.40 -56.26 -3.57
N LEU A 143 50.84 -56.50 -2.34
CA LEU A 143 51.26 -55.54 -1.33
C LEU A 143 52.13 -54.38 -1.88
N ASP A 144 53.15 -54.70 -2.68
CA ASP A 144 54.03 -53.67 -3.23
C ASP A 144 53.35 -52.71 -4.26
N LYS A 145 52.37 -53.25 -5.01
CA LYS A 145 51.53 -52.42 -5.93
C LYS A 145 50.55 -51.57 -5.18
N ALA A 146 49.94 -52.08 -4.10
CA ALA A 146 49.04 -51.31 -3.23
C ALA A 146 49.79 -50.18 -2.52
N LEU A 147 50.97 -50.40 -2.00
CA LEU A 147 51.83 -49.38 -1.41
C LEU A 147 52.24 -48.28 -2.43
N LYS A 148 52.59 -48.71 -3.68
CA LYS A 148 52.89 -47.76 -4.75
C LYS A 148 51.66 -46.90 -5.13
N LEU A 149 50.47 -47.52 -5.20
CA LEU A 149 49.21 -46.85 -5.50
C LEU A 149 48.88 -45.85 -4.40
N ALA A 150 48.98 -46.24 -3.13
CA ALA A 150 48.78 -45.31 -2.02
C ALA A 150 49.71 -44.09 -2.07
N ASN A 151 51.03 -44.35 -2.34
CA ASN A 151 52.01 -43.28 -2.48
C ASN A 151 51.74 -42.35 -3.68
N ASN A 152 51.23 -42.87 -4.79
CA ASN A 152 50.84 -42.04 -5.94
C ASN A 152 49.59 -41.19 -5.59
N LYS A 153 48.59 -41.77 -4.95
CA LYS A 153 47.41 -41.02 -4.46
C LYS A 153 47.79 -39.91 -3.48
N VAL A 154 48.84 -40.11 -2.66
CA VAL A 154 49.36 -39.02 -1.80
C VAL A 154 50.02 -37.91 -2.62
N LYS A 155 50.76 -38.26 -3.71
CA LYS A 155 51.35 -37.25 -4.60
C LYS A 155 50.32 -36.49 -5.41
N ASP A 156 49.24 -37.15 -5.80
CA ASP A 156 48.12 -36.59 -6.56
C ASP A 156 47.15 -35.76 -5.68
N GLY A 157 47.42 -35.65 -4.35
CA GLY A 157 46.60 -34.87 -3.41
C GLY A 157 45.34 -35.59 -2.91
N LEU A 158 45.09 -36.84 -3.32
CA LEU A 158 43.94 -37.67 -2.96
C LEU A 158 44.14 -38.38 -1.62
N SER A 159 44.28 -37.59 -0.55
CA SER A 159 44.68 -38.04 0.80
C SER A 159 43.74 -39.06 1.43
N GLU A 160 42.44 -38.96 1.23
CA GLU A 160 41.45 -39.87 1.81
C GLU A 160 41.46 -41.24 1.09
N GLU A 161 41.65 -41.28 -0.22
CA GLU A 161 41.83 -42.53 -0.95
C GLU A 161 43.14 -43.25 -0.57
N ALA A 162 44.20 -42.47 -0.38
CA ALA A 162 45.48 -42.99 0.08
C ALA A 162 45.35 -43.56 1.51
N LYS A 163 44.66 -42.90 2.44
CA LYS A 163 44.39 -43.40 3.79
C LYS A 163 43.65 -44.72 3.75
N LYS A 164 42.60 -44.84 2.91
CA LYS A 164 41.82 -46.07 2.75
C LYS A 164 42.72 -47.23 2.33
N ILE A 165 43.57 -47.03 1.33
CA ILE A 165 44.52 -48.07 0.86
C ILE A 165 45.52 -48.43 1.97
N TYR A 166 46.07 -47.47 2.72
CA TYR A 166 46.96 -47.81 3.84
C TYR A 166 46.24 -48.52 4.96
N HIS A 167 45.01 -48.20 5.27
CA HIS A 167 44.20 -48.95 6.26
C HIS A 167 43.93 -50.39 5.80
N ASP A 168 43.59 -50.59 4.52
CA ASP A 168 43.38 -51.90 3.97
C ASP A 168 44.66 -52.78 4.00
N ILE A 169 45.83 -52.16 3.78
CA ILE A 169 47.13 -52.86 3.95
C ILE A 169 47.34 -53.23 5.42
N LEU A 170 47.06 -52.35 6.37
CA LEU A 170 47.22 -52.61 7.78
C LEU A 170 46.24 -53.62 8.38
N LYS A 171 45.04 -53.78 7.78
CA LYS A 171 44.11 -54.84 8.14
C LYS A 171 44.70 -56.23 7.93
N LYS A 172 45.42 -56.43 6.81
CA LYS A 172 46.09 -57.74 6.48
C LYS A 172 47.53 -57.82 7.03
N PHE A 173 48.25 -56.74 7.11
CA PHE A 173 49.60 -56.60 7.57
C PHE A 173 49.78 -55.54 8.65
N PRO A 174 49.35 -55.78 9.89
CA PRO A 174 49.33 -54.78 10.98
C PRO A 174 50.71 -54.18 11.29
N LYS A 175 51.77 -54.92 11.07
CA LYS A 175 53.13 -54.45 11.35
C LYS A 175 53.84 -53.86 10.12
N ASN A 176 53.13 -53.58 9.03
CA ASN A 176 53.72 -52.96 7.85
C ASN A 176 54.13 -51.52 8.12
N LYS A 177 55.44 -51.34 8.31
CA LYS A 177 56.03 -50.03 8.68
C LYS A 177 55.73 -48.92 7.66
N LYS A 178 55.80 -49.28 6.33
CA LYS A 178 55.55 -48.33 5.26
C LYS A 178 54.08 -47.82 5.24
N ALA A 179 53.10 -48.67 5.55
CA ALA A 179 51.69 -48.26 5.64
C ALA A 179 51.42 -47.46 6.93
N GLN A 180 52.03 -47.83 8.05
CA GLN A 180 51.99 -47.08 9.32
C GLN A 180 52.61 -45.71 9.16
N ASP A 181 53.76 -45.62 8.53
CA ASP A 181 54.42 -44.34 8.24
C ASP A 181 53.62 -43.50 7.23
N GLY A 182 52.95 -44.10 6.26
CA GLY A 182 52.07 -43.45 5.30
C GLY A 182 50.85 -42.83 6.02
N ILE A 183 50.21 -43.53 6.94
CA ILE A 183 49.14 -42.99 7.77
C ILE A 183 49.64 -41.91 8.72
N LYS A 184 50.77 -42.08 9.35
CA LYS A 184 51.42 -41.06 10.18
C LYS A 184 51.75 -39.80 9.38
N ILE A 185 52.24 -39.98 8.16
CA ILE A 185 52.54 -38.85 7.24
C ILE A 185 51.23 -38.14 6.85
N LEU A 186 50.15 -38.86 6.57
CA LEU A 186 48.85 -38.30 6.24
C LEU A 186 48.11 -37.74 7.47
N GLY A 187 48.31 -38.34 8.66
CA GLY A 187 47.78 -37.82 9.95
C GLY A 187 48.64 -36.73 10.58
N GLY A 188 49.99 -36.77 10.35
CA GLY A 188 50.92 -35.78 10.87
C GLY A 188 51.18 -34.60 9.96
N LYS A 189 50.77 -34.65 8.70
CA LYS A 189 50.93 -33.51 7.72
C LYS A 189 49.89 -32.43 7.90
N ILE A 190 48.93 -32.60 8.80
CA ILE A 190 48.01 -31.50 9.13
C ILE A 190 48.60 -30.57 10.21
N LEU A 191 49.67 -30.97 10.95
CA LEU A 191 50.18 -30.18 12.06
C LEU A 191 51.68 -29.97 12.21
N ALA A 192 52.57 -30.48 11.33
CA ALA A 192 53.98 -30.10 11.42
C ALA A 192 54.72 -30.24 10.09
N THR A 193 55.45 -29.18 9.78
CA THR A 193 56.54 -29.09 8.83
C THR A 193 56.19 -28.76 7.37
N ASN A 194 55.69 -27.52 7.18
CA ASN A 194 56.15 -26.75 6.06
C ASN A 194 56.77 -25.44 6.62
N PRO A 195 58.10 -25.21 6.52
CA PRO A 195 58.76 -24.06 7.12
C PRO A 195 58.35 -22.71 6.48
N ASN A 196 57.48 -22.73 5.48
CA ASN A 196 57.00 -21.54 4.75
C ASN A 196 55.57 -21.13 5.13
N LEU A 197 54.87 -21.70 6.09
CA LEU A 197 53.61 -21.25 6.62
C LEU A 197 53.84 -20.19 7.73
N LYS A 198 54.35 -19.02 7.35
CA LYS A 198 54.41 -17.88 8.26
C LYS A 198 52.96 -17.50 8.61
N GLN A 199 52.59 -17.67 9.88
CA GLN A 199 51.41 -17.05 10.45
C GLN A 199 51.69 -15.53 10.62
N PRO A 200 50.69 -14.66 10.46
CA PRO A 200 50.86 -13.24 10.75
C PRO A 200 51.27 -13.05 12.22
N SER A 201 52.10 -12.04 12.50
CA SER A 201 52.42 -11.72 13.90
C SER A 201 51.15 -11.35 14.69
N LYS A 202 51.11 -11.65 15.99
CA LYS A 202 50.00 -11.25 16.88
C LYS A 202 49.74 -9.74 16.82
N GLU A 203 50.78 -8.92 16.70
CA GLU A 203 50.70 -7.47 16.60
C GLU A 203 49.92 -7.08 15.32
N LYS A 204 50.21 -7.71 14.19
CA LYS A 204 49.51 -7.43 12.92
C LYS A 204 48.06 -7.84 12.96
N LEU A 205 47.71 -9.00 13.57
CA LEU A 205 46.31 -9.44 13.78
C LEU A 205 45.58 -8.52 14.74
N ASN A 206 46.23 -8.12 15.84
CA ASN A 206 45.64 -7.17 16.78
C ASN A 206 45.39 -5.79 16.14
N SER A 207 46.30 -5.33 15.29
CA SER A 207 46.09 -4.08 14.52
C SER A 207 44.84 -4.16 13.65
N LEU A 208 44.61 -5.27 12.91
CA LEU A 208 43.44 -5.46 12.06
C LEU A 208 42.15 -5.56 12.91
N LEU A 209 42.18 -6.27 14.04
CA LEU A 209 41.08 -6.37 14.98
C LEU A 209 40.73 -4.99 15.57
N THR A 210 41.73 -4.18 15.91
CA THR A 210 41.50 -2.82 16.41
C THR A 210 40.85 -1.95 15.35
N LEU A 211 41.28 -2.03 14.10
CA LEU A 211 40.63 -1.32 13.00
C LEU A 211 39.21 -1.80 12.76
N TYR A 212 38.95 -3.10 12.87
CA TYR A 212 37.60 -3.68 12.78
C TYR A 212 36.70 -3.13 13.89
N ASN A 213 37.16 -3.16 15.14
CA ASN A 213 36.42 -2.61 16.28
C ASN A 213 36.20 -1.08 16.20
N GLN A 214 37.09 -0.37 15.48
CA GLN A 214 36.93 1.06 15.16
C GLN A 214 36.01 1.33 13.97
N GLN A 215 35.33 0.32 13.43
CA GLN A 215 34.46 0.40 12.25
C GLN A 215 35.15 0.89 10.97
N LYS A 216 36.48 0.79 10.88
CA LYS A 216 37.25 1.12 9.68
C LYS A 216 37.28 -0.02 8.69
N LEU A 217 36.08 -0.49 8.31
CA LEU A 217 35.83 -1.75 7.60
C LEU A 217 36.53 -1.83 6.24
N GLN A 218 36.48 -0.74 5.46
CA GLN A 218 37.15 -0.70 4.15
C GLN A 218 38.66 -0.84 4.26
N GLN A 219 39.27 -0.26 5.32
CA GLN A 219 40.69 -0.40 5.59
C GLN A 219 41.07 -1.80 6.00
N VAL A 220 40.26 -2.43 6.92
CA VAL A 220 40.42 -3.84 7.31
C VAL A 220 40.37 -4.74 6.09
N TYR A 221 39.36 -4.59 5.26
CA TYR A 221 39.17 -5.38 4.06
C TYR A 221 40.37 -5.31 3.13
N ASN A 222 40.88 -4.10 2.80
CA ASN A 222 42.00 -3.88 1.89
C ASN A 222 43.31 -4.44 2.46
N GLU A 223 43.61 -4.17 3.74
CA GLU A 223 44.80 -4.65 4.39
C GLU A 223 44.81 -6.17 4.54
N ALA A 224 43.67 -6.73 5.01
CA ALA A 224 43.54 -8.17 5.15
C ALA A 224 43.67 -8.90 3.80
N LYS A 225 42.99 -8.37 2.74
CA LYS A 225 43.11 -8.89 1.37
C LYS A 225 44.55 -8.89 0.84
N THR A 226 45.32 -7.86 1.16
CA THR A 226 46.74 -7.82 0.80
C THR A 226 47.56 -8.89 1.53
N LEU A 227 47.19 -9.15 2.79
CA LEU A 227 47.90 -10.14 3.62
C LEU A 227 47.63 -11.60 3.19
N THR A 228 46.54 -11.88 2.48
CA THR A 228 46.25 -13.26 1.98
C THR A 228 47.31 -13.75 1.01
N LYS A 229 47.97 -12.86 0.27
CA LYS A 229 49.10 -13.22 -0.61
C LYS A 229 50.30 -13.80 0.17
N ARG A 230 50.50 -13.32 1.38
CA ARG A 230 51.62 -13.72 2.25
C ARG A 230 51.24 -14.79 3.24
N TYR A 231 49.95 -14.83 3.64
CA TYR A 231 49.38 -15.70 4.68
C TYR A 231 48.10 -16.36 4.20
N PRO A 232 48.12 -17.19 3.12
CA PRO A 232 46.89 -17.73 2.50
C PRO A 232 46.14 -18.70 3.41
N ASN A 233 46.78 -19.27 4.42
CA ASN A 233 46.21 -20.24 5.35
C ASN A 233 45.99 -19.61 6.74
N SER A 234 45.78 -18.31 6.83
CA SER A 234 45.40 -17.67 8.10
C SER A 234 43.87 -17.60 8.22
N LEU A 235 43.30 -18.40 9.13
CA LEU A 235 41.89 -18.40 9.45
C LEU A 235 41.39 -16.99 9.78
N THR A 236 42.08 -16.30 10.71
CA THR A 236 41.67 -14.99 11.20
C THR A 236 41.64 -13.93 10.08
N ILE A 237 42.57 -13.98 9.14
CA ILE A 237 42.55 -13.03 8.00
C ILE A 237 41.33 -13.26 7.13
N TRP A 238 41.05 -14.50 6.76
CA TRP A 238 39.87 -14.81 5.95
C TRP A 238 38.56 -14.51 6.67
N SER A 239 38.47 -14.80 7.97
CA SER A 239 37.30 -14.43 8.80
C SER A 239 37.08 -12.91 8.85
N LEU A 240 38.20 -12.11 9.00
CA LEU A 240 38.10 -10.64 8.99
C LEU A 240 37.72 -10.08 7.63
N ILE A 241 38.23 -10.66 6.53
CA ILE A 241 37.78 -10.29 5.18
C ILE A 241 36.29 -10.55 5.03
N GLY A 242 35.84 -11.75 5.40
CA GLY A 242 34.43 -12.11 5.32
C GLY A 242 33.53 -11.18 6.12
N ALA A 243 33.90 -10.94 7.38
CA ALA A 243 33.14 -10.08 8.27
C ALA A 243 33.09 -8.61 7.81
N SER A 244 34.25 -8.08 7.38
CA SER A 244 34.29 -6.70 6.85
C SER A 244 33.61 -6.55 5.50
N ALA A 245 33.74 -7.54 4.61
CA ALA A 245 33.05 -7.55 3.31
C ALA A 245 31.52 -7.62 3.48
N ALA A 246 31.02 -8.46 4.40
CA ALA A 246 29.60 -8.55 4.71
C ALA A 246 29.03 -7.20 5.18
N GLN A 247 29.70 -6.53 6.13
CA GLN A 247 29.28 -5.21 6.61
C GLN A 247 29.42 -4.08 5.58
N LEU A 248 30.26 -4.26 4.55
CA LEU A 248 30.39 -3.35 3.41
C LEU A 248 29.42 -3.67 2.27
N GLY A 249 28.49 -4.62 2.44
CA GLY A 249 27.55 -5.06 1.41
C GLY A 249 28.16 -5.87 0.27
N LYS A 250 29.45 -6.28 0.37
CA LYS A 250 30.16 -7.09 -0.62
C LYS A 250 29.91 -8.58 -0.36
N LEU A 251 28.68 -9.00 -0.50
CA LEU A 251 28.20 -10.30 -0.02
C LEU A 251 28.88 -11.49 -0.71
N ASP A 252 29.14 -11.44 -2.03
CA ASP A 252 29.84 -12.51 -2.75
C ASP A 252 31.27 -12.68 -2.23
N GLU A 253 31.96 -11.58 -1.96
CA GLU A 253 33.32 -11.62 -1.42
C GLU A 253 33.32 -12.12 0.03
N ALA A 254 32.26 -11.81 0.80
CA ALA A 254 32.09 -12.31 2.15
C ALA A 254 31.93 -13.85 2.17
N VAL A 255 31.01 -14.37 1.37
CA VAL A 255 30.78 -15.82 1.23
C VAL A 255 32.06 -16.53 0.78
N PHE A 256 32.75 -16.00 -0.25
CA PHE A 256 34.03 -16.56 -0.70
C PHE A 256 35.08 -16.58 0.41
N ALA A 257 35.21 -15.50 1.18
CA ALA A 257 36.17 -15.43 2.27
C ALA A 257 35.87 -16.42 3.41
N PHE A 258 34.59 -16.54 3.79
CA PHE A 258 34.18 -17.55 4.78
C PHE A 258 34.38 -18.97 4.27
N GLN A 259 34.11 -19.26 3.00
CA GLN A 259 34.47 -20.55 2.39
C GLN A 259 35.97 -20.85 2.50
N LYS A 260 36.84 -19.86 2.26
CA LYS A 260 38.30 -20.00 2.45
C LYS A 260 38.66 -20.25 3.92
N ALA A 261 38.00 -19.56 4.85
CA ALA A 261 38.15 -19.79 6.28
C ALA A 261 37.76 -21.24 6.67
N LEU A 262 36.63 -21.73 6.14
CA LEU A 262 36.13 -23.09 6.40
C LEU A 262 36.95 -24.19 5.72
N VAL A 263 37.65 -23.92 4.64
CA VAL A 263 38.67 -24.84 4.09
C VAL A 263 39.83 -25.04 5.06
N ILE A 264 40.19 -24.00 5.83
CA ILE A 264 41.26 -24.04 6.83
C ILE A 264 40.79 -24.75 8.10
N LYS A 265 39.55 -24.39 8.54
CA LYS A 265 38.95 -24.99 9.73
C LYS A 265 37.47 -25.30 9.45
N PRO A 266 37.16 -26.54 8.98
CA PRO A 266 35.80 -26.94 8.60
C PRO A 266 34.78 -26.96 9.75
N ASP A 267 35.26 -27.12 10.99
CA ASP A 267 34.48 -27.17 12.23
C ASP A 267 34.37 -25.80 12.93
N ASP A 268 34.39 -24.70 12.18
CA ASP A 268 34.24 -23.36 12.75
C ASP A 268 32.79 -22.88 12.67
N ALA A 269 32.03 -23.13 13.74
CA ALA A 269 30.61 -22.75 13.82
C ALA A 269 30.38 -21.25 13.63
N GLN A 270 31.35 -20.37 14.05
CA GLN A 270 31.23 -18.94 13.88
C GLN A 270 31.32 -18.50 12.42
N ASN A 271 32.30 -19.08 11.65
CA ASN A 271 32.40 -18.79 10.22
C ASN A 271 31.25 -19.36 9.42
N LEU A 272 30.69 -20.53 9.81
CA LEU A 272 29.46 -21.06 9.25
C LEU A 272 28.28 -20.12 9.52
N TYR A 273 28.12 -19.66 10.74
CA TYR A 273 27.08 -18.69 11.11
C TYR A 273 27.17 -17.40 10.26
N ASN A 274 28.38 -16.83 10.19
CA ASN A 274 28.61 -15.60 9.42
C ASN A 274 28.40 -15.79 7.91
N MET A 275 28.77 -16.96 7.37
CA MET A 275 28.50 -17.34 5.98
C MET A 275 26.99 -17.51 5.74
N GLY A 276 26.28 -18.12 6.68
CA GLY A 276 24.82 -18.24 6.63
C GLY A 276 24.13 -16.88 6.60
N ASN A 277 24.60 -15.92 7.42
CA ASN A 277 24.10 -14.56 7.39
C ASN A 277 24.34 -13.89 6.02
N ALA A 278 25.54 -13.98 5.48
CA ALA A 278 25.85 -13.40 4.17
C ALA A 278 25.02 -14.04 3.03
N LEU A 279 24.74 -15.34 3.11
CA LEU A 279 23.87 -16.04 2.14
C LEU A 279 22.40 -15.62 2.30
N LYS A 280 21.94 -15.42 3.53
CA LYS A 280 20.58 -14.90 3.83
C LYS A 280 20.42 -13.49 3.24
N ASP A 281 21.43 -12.63 3.44
CA ASP A 281 21.44 -11.27 2.90
C ASP A 281 21.58 -11.22 1.35
N GLN A 282 22.00 -12.34 0.72
CA GLN A 282 21.94 -12.59 -0.73
C GLN A 282 20.59 -13.19 -1.19
N GLU A 283 19.62 -13.34 -0.29
CA GLU A 283 18.34 -14.04 -0.55
C GLU A 283 18.49 -15.52 -0.93
N LYS A 284 19.66 -16.13 -0.71
CA LYS A 284 19.94 -17.55 -0.93
C LYS A 284 19.52 -18.38 0.29
N LEU A 285 18.21 -18.36 0.59
CA LEU A 285 17.66 -18.85 1.85
C LEU A 285 17.91 -20.35 2.09
N GLU A 286 17.84 -21.18 1.05
CA GLU A 286 18.07 -22.63 1.19
C GLU A 286 19.54 -22.93 1.50
N GLU A 287 20.48 -22.24 0.83
CA GLU A 287 21.91 -22.38 1.11
C GLU A 287 22.25 -21.89 2.52
N ALA A 288 21.64 -20.79 2.96
CA ALA A 288 21.80 -20.27 4.32
C ALA A 288 21.34 -21.28 5.36
N LYS A 289 20.15 -21.90 5.19
CA LYS A 289 19.63 -22.95 6.08
C LYS A 289 20.58 -24.14 6.19
N GLU A 290 21.11 -24.60 5.06
CA GLU A 290 22.05 -25.72 5.06
C GLU A 290 23.35 -25.40 5.83
N VAL A 291 23.85 -24.18 5.66
CA VAL A 291 25.05 -23.72 6.39
C VAL A 291 24.75 -23.55 7.89
N TYR A 292 23.58 -23.05 8.27
CA TYR A 292 23.14 -22.98 9.66
C TYR A 292 22.98 -24.37 10.29
N ARG A 293 22.42 -25.34 9.57
CA ARG A 293 22.38 -26.73 10.05
C ARG A 293 23.77 -27.28 10.34
N LYS A 294 24.75 -26.99 9.47
CA LYS A 294 26.16 -27.39 9.72
C LYS A 294 26.73 -26.70 10.96
N ALA A 295 26.41 -25.41 11.17
CA ALA A 295 26.82 -24.73 12.38
C ALA A 295 26.25 -25.38 13.65
N LEU A 296 24.96 -25.76 13.62
CA LEU A 296 24.28 -26.43 14.73
C LEU A 296 24.75 -27.86 14.97
N LEU A 297 25.25 -28.60 13.95
CA LEU A 297 25.89 -29.88 14.14
C LEU A 297 27.19 -29.78 14.93
N ILE A 298 27.89 -28.62 14.80
CA ILE A 298 29.16 -28.37 15.50
C ILE A 298 28.87 -27.76 16.88
N LYS A 299 27.92 -26.81 16.95
CA LYS A 299 27.53 -26.13 18.17
C LYS A 299 26.01 -26.16 18.35
N PRO A 300 25.45 -27.23 18.98
CA PRO A 300 24.00 -27.41 19.15
C PRO A 300 23.31 -26.35 20.02
N ASP A 301 24.08 -25.62 20.84
CA ASP A 301 23.64 -24.57 21.75
C ASP A 301 23.81 -23.15 21.17
N TYR A 302 23.80 -23.01 19.85
CA TYR A 302 23.99 -21.73 19.17
C TYR A 302 22.66 -21.01 18.98
N ALA A 303 22.19 -20.29 20.01
CA ALA A 303 20.89 -19.63 20.04
C ALA A 303 20.66 -18.68 18.85
N GLU A 304 21.70 -17.91 18.45
CA GLU A 304 21.61 -16.95 17.35
C GLU A 304 21.32 -17.62 16.00
N VAL A 305 21.82 -18.85 15.80
CA VAL A 305 21.54 -19.62 14.59
C VAL A 305 20.07 -20.05 14.54
N TYR A 306 19.50 -20.47 15.68
CA TYR A 306 18.07 -20.81 15.73
C TYR A 306 17.18 -19.61 15.46
N VAL A 307 17.53 -18.41 15.93
CA VAL A 307 16.78 -17.18 15.62
C VAL A 307 16.83 -16.90 14.12
N ASN A 308 18.01 -16.95 13.49
CA ASN A 308 18.13 -16.71 12.06
C ASN A 308 17.45 -17.79 11.21
N MET A 309 17.43 -19.04 11.66
CA MET A 309 16.61 -20.08 11.03
C MET A 309 15.12 -19.78 11.17
N GLY A 310 14.69 -19.33 12.33
CA GLY A 310 13.31 -18.89 12.55
C GLY A 310 12.91 -17.75 11.61
N ASN A 311 13.78 -16.76 11.43
CA ASN A 311 13.55 -15.67 10.49
C ASN A 311 13.37 -16.18 9.04
N ILE A 312 14.26 -17.06 8.57
CA ILE A 312 14.12 -17.66 7.23
C ILE A 312 12.82 -18.46 7.09
N LEU A 313 12.44 -19.20 8.12
CA LEU A 313 11.20 -19.99 8.10
C LEU A 313 9.96 -19.08 8.09
N LYS A 314 10.00 -17.95 8.81
CA LYS A 314 8.96 -16.93 8.76
C LYS A 314 8.83 -16.36 7.34
N ASP A 315 9.94 -15.97 6.71
CA ASP A 315 9.96 -15.44 5.35
C ASP A 315 9.46 -16.46 4.30
N GLN A 316 9.47 -17.75 4.64
CA GLN A 316 8.93 -18.86 3.85
C GLN A 316 7.48 -19.22 4.24
N GLU A 317 6.80 -18.41 5.04
CA GLU A 317 5.44 -18.64 5.56
C GLU A 317 5.29 -19.96 6.36
N ARG A 318 6.40 -20.52 6.87
CA ARG A 318 6.43 -21.74 7.70
C ARG A 318 6.39 -21.36 9.18
N LEU A 319 5.27 -20.74 9.59
CA LEU A 319 5.15 -20.02 10.84
C LEU A 319 5.32 -20.90 12.09
N GLU A 320 4.77 -22.12 12.09
CA GLU A 320 4.90 -23.07 13.22
C GLU A 320 6.34 -23.51 13.43
N GLU A 321 7.08 -23.76 12.34
CA GLU A 321 8.48 -24.17 12.42
C GLU A 321 9.37 -22.99 12.84
N ALA A 322 9.01 -21.78 12.44
CA ALA A 322 9.67 -20.56 12.89
C ALA A 322 9.52 -20.38 14.42
N ILE A 323 8.30 -20.51 14.95
CA ILE A 323 8.03 -20.50 16.41
C ILE A 323 8.82 -21.61 17.11
N GLY A 324 8.86 -22.82 16.55
CA GLY A 324 9.69 -23.91 17.09
C GLY A 324 11.17 -23.57 17.18
N SER A 325 11.70 -22.86 16.18
CA SER A 325 13.09 -22.40 16.16
C SER A 325 13.35 -21.30 17.20
N TYR A 326 12.46 -20.31 17.34
CA TYR A 326 12.57 -19.29 18.38
C TYR A 326 12.47 -19.88 19.80
N ASN A 327 11.53 -20.80 20.03
CA ASN A 327 11.42 -21.50 21.32
C ASN A 327 12.71 -22.27 21.64
N LYS A 328 13.35 -22.86 20.64
CA LYS A 328 14.64 -23.52 20.83
C LYS A 328 15.73 -22.52 21.19
N ALA A 329 15.79 -21.38 20.51
CA ALA A 329 16.71 -20.29 20.89
C ALA A 329 16.48 -19.83 22.33
N LEU A 330 15.24 -19.59 22.73
CA LEU A 330 14.84 -19.15 24.07
C LEU A 330 15.11 -20.21 25.15
N SER A 331 15.00 -21.51 24.81
CA SER A 331 15.39 -22.58 25.75
C SER A 331 16.90 -22.61 26.04
N LEU A 332 17.71 -22.05 25.12
CA LEU A 332 19.17 -21.97 25.26
C LEU A 332 19.60 -20.64 25.89
N LYS A 333 18.87 -19.57 25.59
CA LYS A 333 19.16 -18.22 26.05
C LYS A 333 17.83 -17.53 26.32
N ALA A 334 17.34 -17.66 27.56
CA ALA A 334 16.03 -17.16 27.98
C ALA A 334 15.91 -15.62 27.97
N ASP A 335 17.05 -14.90 27.95
CA ASP A 335 17.16 -13.46 27.92
C ASP A 335 17.35 -12.92 26.49
N TYR A 336 16.90 -13.65 25.47
CA TYR A 336 17.05 -13.23 24.07
C TYR A 336 15.82 -12.44 23.57
N ALA A 337 15.86 -11.11 23.83
CA ALA A 337 14.75 -10.22 23.49
C ALA A 337 14.29 -10.29 22.04
N ASP A 338 15.23 -10.33 21.06
CA ASP A 338 14.90 -10.36 19.62
C ASP A 338 14.09 -11.62 19.23
N ALA A 339 14.32 -12.76 19.92
CA ALA A 339 13.55 -13.98 19.66
C ALA A 339 12.09 -13.84 20.11
N TYR A 340 11.86 -13.18 21.26
CA TYR A 340 10.51 -12.85 21.71
C TYR A 340 9.81 -11.85 20.76
N VAL A 341 10.52 -10.82 20.30
CA VAL A 341 9.95 -9.84 19.34
C VAL A 341 9.54 -10.55 18.05
N ASN A 342 10.42 -11.36 17.47
CA ASN A 342 10.13 -12.10 16.25
C ASN A 342 8.98 -13.11 16.41
N MET A 343 8.88 -13.74 17.57
CA MET A 343 7.75 -14.62 17.89
C MET A 343 6.45 -13.83 18.02
N GLY A 344 6.49 -12.67 18.68
CA GLY A 344 5.35 -11.76 18.77
C GLY A 344 4.86 -11.32 17.38
N ASN A 345 5.77 -11.00 16.46
CA ASN A 345 5.42 -10.62 15.09
C ASN A 345 4.67 -11.76 14.36
N ILE A 346 5.10 -13.02 14.51
CA ILE A 346 4.38 -14.17 13.93
C ILE A 346 2.99 -14.35 14.57
N LEU A 347 2.89 -14.12 15.89
CA LEU A 347 1.60 -14.26 16.57
C LEU A 347 0.60 -13.19 16.12
N ILE A 348 1.08 -11.99 15.78
CA ILE A 348 0.25 -10.96 15.10
C ILE A 348 -0.24 -11.48 13.75
N ASP A 349 0.65 -12.03 12.91
CA ASP A 349 0.28 -12.60 11.61
C ASP A 349 -0.75 -13.75 11.73
N GLN A 350 -0.80 -14.42 12.89
CA GLN A 350 -1.77 -15.46 13.22
C GLN A 350 -3.03 -14.93 13.96
N GLU A 351 -3.20 -13.63 14.09
CA GLU A 351 -4.31 -12.97 14.80
C GLU A 351 -4.39 -13.33 16.31
N LYS A 352 -3.25 -13.76 16.91
CA LYS A 352 -3.14 -14.13 18.33
C LYS A 352 -2.60 -12.97 19.16
N LEU A 353 -3.42 -11.91 19.24
CA LEU A 353 -2.99 -10.62 19.84
C LEU A 353 -2.53 -10.73 21.29
N GLU A 354 -3.23 -11.47 22.14
CA GLU A 354 -2.88 -11.65 23.56
C GLU A 354 -1.52 -12.33 23.73
N GLU A 355 -1.26 -13.40 22.96
CA GLU A 355 0.00 -14.13 23.01
C GLU A 355 1.15 -13.27 22.46
N ALA A 356 0.90 -12.43 21.45
CA ALA A 356 1.85 -11.47 20.92
C ALA A 356 2.24 -10.42 21.96
N ILE A 357 1.27 -9.82 22.65
CA ILE A 357 1.49 -8.86 23.74
C ILE A 357 2.31 -9.49 24.87
N GLU A 358 2.00 -10.73 25.26
CA GLU A 358 2.80 -11.45 26.25
C GLU A 358 4.25 -11.64 25.80
N SER A 359 4.45 -11.95 24.51
CA SER A 359 5.77 -12.14 23.92
C SER A 359 6.57 -10.83 23.92
N TYR A 360 5.98 -9.70 23.51
CA TYR A 360 6.65 -8.40 23.57
C TYR A 360 6.97 -7.97 24.99
N ASN A 361 6.07 -8.22 25.95
CA ASN A 361 6.33 -7.94 27.35
C ASN A 361 7.51 -8.77 27.89
N LYS A 362 7.66 -10.03 27.48
CA LYS A 362 8.85 -10.85 27.82
C LYS A 362 10.11 -10.26 27.18
N ALA A 363 10.05 -9.79 25.95
CA ALA A 363 11.17 -9.09 25.33
C ALA A 363 11.60 -7.85 26.14
N LEU A 364 10.63 -7.04 26.57
CA LEU A 364 10.86 -5.83 27.35
C LEU A 364 11.32 -6.11 28.79
N ALA A 365 10.89 -7.22 29.38
CA ALA A 365 11.40 -7.67 30.68
C ALA A 365 12.90 -8.05 30.62
N THR A 366 13.37 -8.55 29.45
CA THR A 366 14.79 -8.88 29.25
C THR A 366 15.60 -7.68 28.78
N LYS A 367 15.03 -6.82 27.97
CA LYS A 367 15.66 -5.62 27.40
C LYS A 367 14.69 -4.44 27.41
N PRO A 368 14.59 -3.67 28.53
CA PRO A 368 13.66 -2.57 28.65
C PRO A 368 13.86 -1.42 27.64
N ASP A 369 15.08 -1.28 27.11
CA ASP A 369 15.47 -0.27 26.13
C ASP A 369 15.35 -0.76 24.67
N HIS A 370 14.38 -1.64 24.38
CA HIS A 370 14.14 -2.16 23.05
C HIS A 370 13.04 -1.38 22.33
N ALA A 371 13.39 -0.34 21.56
CA ALA A 371 12.45 0.55 20.90
C ALA A 371 11.44 -0.18 19.99
N GLU A 372 11.91 -1.18 19.20
CA GLU A 372 11.05 -1.96 18.31
C GLU A 372 10.02 -2.81 19.09
N ALA A 373 10.41 -3.38 20.24
CA ALA A 373 9.49 -4.13 21.08
C ALA A 373 8.37 -3.25 21.64
N HIS A 374 8.71 -2.03 22.09
CA HIS A 374 7.72 -1.05 22.51
C HIS A 374 6.81 -0.61 21.37
N TYR A 375 7.36 -0.37 20.20
CA TYR A 375 6.58 -0.01 19.00
C TYR A 375 5.60 -1.11 18.61
N ASN A 376 6.06 -2.37 18.53
CA ASN A 376 5.22 -3.51 18.17
C ASN A 376 4.18 -3.83 19.26
N LEU A 377 4.53 -3.65 20.55
CA LEU A 377 3.57 -3.73 21.64
C LEU A 377 2.48 -2.66 21.49
N GLY A 378 2.87 -1.43 21.16
CA GLY A 378 1.92 -0.34 20.89
C GLY A 378 0.94 -0.69 19.75
N ASN A 379 1.44 -1.27 18.66
CA ASN A 379 0.59 -1.72 17.55
C ASN A 379 -0.40 -2.80 18.01
N ALA A 380 0.07 -3.84 18.68
CA ALA A 380 -0.78 -4.93 19.18
C ALA A 380 -1.85 -4.44 20.19
N LEU A 381 -1.51 -3.47 21.02
CA LEU A 381 -2.46 -2.85 21.95
C LEU A 381 -3.48 -1.97 21.24
N THR A 382 -3.09 -1.29 20.15
CA THR A 382 -4.01 -0.54 19.29
C THR A 382 -5.03 -1.46 18.64
N ASP A 383 -4.59 -2.61 18.11
CA ASP A 383 -5.46 -3.63 17.52
C ASP A 383 -6.44 -4.24 18.53
N GLN A 384 -6.10 -4.20 19.84
CA GLN A 384 -6.99 -4.57 20.95
C GLN A 384 -7.85 -3.41 21.47
N GLU A 385 -7.81 -2.24 20.85
CA GLU A 385 -8.51 -1.02 21.34
C GLU A 385 -8.05 -0.54 22.72
N ARG A 386 -6.86 -0.97 23.20
CA ARG A 386 -6.23 -0.54 24.47
C ARG A 386 -5.37 0.71 24.25
N LEU A 387 -6.02 1.78 23.83
CA LEU A 387 -5.36 2.97 23.27
C LEU A 387 -4.46 3.71 24.25
N GLU A 388 -4.81 3.80 25.56
CA GLU A 388 -3.96 4.43 26.57
C GLU A 388 -2.61 3.72 26.73
N GLU A 389 -2.65 2.38 26.79
CA GLU A 389 -1.45 1.57 26.94
C GLU A 389 -0.61 1.58 25.66
N ALA A 390 -1.27 1.63 24.50
CA ALA A 390 -0.60 1.78 23.22
C ALA A 390 0.19 3.09 23.13
N ILE A 391 -0.44 4.22 23.49
CA ILE A 391 0.19 5.54 23.50
C ILE A 391 1.41 5.55 24.44
N GLU A 392 1.31 4.94 25.63
CA GLU A 392 2.45 4.85 26.55
C GLU A 392 3.59 4.01 25.95
N SER A 393 3.26 2.92 25.28
CA SER A 393 4.25 2.08 24.58
C SER A 393 4.96 2.85 23.47
N TYR A 394 4.23 3.62 22.66
CA TYR A 394 4.84 4.47 21.62
C TYR A 394 5.72 5.57 22.23
N LYS A 395 5.31 6.19 23.36
CA LYS A 395 6.15 7.16 24.08
C LYS A 395 7.47 6.54 24.54
N ASN A 396 7.43 5.32 25.05
CA ASN A 396 8.64 4.60 25.44
C ASN A 396 9.53 4.29 24.24
N ALA A 397 8.94 3.87 23.10
CA ALA A 397 9.68 3.68 21.86
C ALA A 397 10.40 4.97 21.40
N LEU A 398 9.69 6.11 21.45
CA LEU A 398 10.23 7.43 21.10
C LEU A 398 11.25 7.97 22.10
N TYR A 399 11.12 7.65 23.39
CA TYR A 399 12.12 7.98 24.39
C TYR A 399 13.45 7.29 24.12
N ILE A 400 13.41 6.04 23.68
CA ILE A 400 14.59 5.24 23.33
C ILE A 400 15.16 5.65 21.97
N LYS A 401 14.27 5.81 20.97
CA LYS A 401 14.60 6.17 19.60
C LYS A 401 13.78 7.40 19.17
N SER A 402 14.33 8.60 19.40
CA SER A 402 13.64 9.86 19.15
C SER A 402 13.35 10.16 17.66
N ASP A 403 14.07 9.50 16.74
CA ASP A 403 13.90 9.60 15.28
C ASP A 403 13.00 8.49 14.68
N TYR A 404 12.03 7.98 15.47
CA TYR A 404 11.13 6.91 15.06
C TYR A 404 9.82 7.47 14.49
N ALA A 405 9.85 7.91 13.23
CA ALA A 405 8.72 8.59 12.57
C ALA A 405 7.45 7.73 12.55
N GLU A 406 7.57 6.40 12.34
CA GLU A 406 6.44 5.47 12.34
C GLU A 406 5.75 5.41 13.72
N ALA A 407 6.52 5.44 14.79
CA ALA A 407 5.96 5.46 16.14
C ALA A 407 5.20 6.76 16.42
N CYS A 408 5.68 7.90 15.89
CA CYS A 408 4.93 9.16 15.97
C CYS A 408 3.60 9.06 15.22
N VAL A 409 3.59 8.48 13.99
CA VAL A 409 2.35 8.34 13.21
C VAL A 409 1.36 7.44 13.92
N ASN A 410 1.78 6.26 14.41
CA ASN A 410 0.88 5.32 15.07
C ASN A 410 0.39 5.85 16.43
N MET A 411 1.23 6.58 17.16
CA MET A 411 0.79 7.31 18.36
C MET A 411 -0.27 8.36 18.03
N GLY A 412 -0.07 9.10 16.92
CA GLY A 412 -1.06 10.06 16.42
C GLY A 412 -2.38 9.40 16.05
N ASN A 413 -2.34 8.21 15.42
CA ASN A 413 -3.54 7.44 15.10
C ASN A 413 -4.29 7.02 16.38
N ALA A 414 -3.58 6.47 17.37
CA ALA A 414 -4.17 6.09 18.66
C ALA A 414 -4.76 7.29 19.42
N LEU A 415 -4.10 8.46 19.39
CA LEU A 415 -4.60 9.71 19.97
C LEU A 415 -5.85 10.21 19.25
N LYS A 416 -5.88 10.12 17.89
CA LYS A 416 -7.05 10.47 17.08
C LYS A 416 -8.25 9.59 17.43
N ASP A 417 -8.03 8.29 17.59
CA ASP A 417 -9.08 7.32 17.94
C ASP A 417 -9.58 7.51 19.38
N GLN A 418 -8.81 8.21 20.23
CA GLN A 418 -9.24 8.75 21.54
C GLN A 418 -9.90 10.14 21.45
N GLU A 419 -10.14 10.67 20.26
CA GLU A 419 -10.64 12.02 20.03
C GLU A 419 -9.72 13.15 20.55
N LYS A 420 -8.46 12.86 20.87
CA LYS A 420 -7.42 13.82 21.27
C LYS A 420 -6.76 14.44 20.04
N LEU A 421 -7.55 15.17 19.25
CA LEU A 421 -7.16 15.59 17.91
C LEU A 421 -5.96 16.56 17.88
N GLU A 422 -5.85 17.48 18.85
CA GLU A 422 -4.72 18.41 18.92
C GLU A 422 -3.41 17.69 19.21
N GLU A 423 -3.44 16.71 20.14
CA GLU A 423 -2.26 15.88 20.46
C GLU A 423 -1.88 14.97 19.28
N ALA A 424 -2.87 14.44 18.55
CA ALA A 424 -2.65 13.66 17.34
C ALA A 424 -1.94 14.50 16.26
N ILE A 425 -2.43 15.72 16.00
CA ILE A 425 -1.82 16.65 15.04
C ILE A 425 -0.36 16.95 15.43
N GLU A 426 -0.09 17.19 16.72
CA GLU A 426 1.29 17.42 17.20
C GLU A 426 2.18 16.18 16.98
N SER A 427 1.63 14.99 17.20
CA SER A 427 2.36 13.74 16.96
C SER A 427 2.70 13.54 15.46
N TYR A 428 1.77 13.86 14.54
CA TYR A 428 2.05 13.84 13.10
C TYR A 428 3.07 14.91 12.69
N LYS A 429 3.01 16.11 13.28
CA LYS A 429 4.05 17.13 13.07
C LYS A 429 5.44 16.64 13.49
N ASN A 430 5.54 15.95 14.61
CA ASN A 430 6.79 15.36 15.05
C ASN A 430 7.29 14.33 14.03
N ALA A 431 6.43 13.46 13.48
CA ALA A 431 6.79 12.57 12.38
C ALA A 431 7.34 13.32 11.16
N LEU A 432 6.67 14.43 10.78
CA LEU A 432 7.10 15.27 9.64
C LEU A 432 8.39 16.05 9.91
N SER A 433 8.70 16.36 11.17
CA SER A 433 9.99 16.96 11.53
C SER A 433 11.16 15.97 11.37
N ILE A 434 10.89 14.67 11.55
CA ILE A 434 11.86 13.59 11.34
C ILE A 434 11.99 13.27 9.84
N ASN A 435 10.88 13.12 9.17
CA ASN A 435 10.80 12.85 7.72
C ASN A 435 9.79 13.78 7.06
N SER A 436 10.27 14.85 6.44
CA SER A 436 9.44 15.90 5.81
C SER A 436 8.60 15.44 4.62
N ASP A 437 8.89 14.27 4.07
CA ASP A 437 8.14 13.69 2.94
C ASP A 437 7.28 12.49 3.32
N TYR A 438 7.01 12.30 4.62
CA TYR A 438 6.24 11.16 5.11
C TYR A 438 4.74 11.29 4.75
N ALA A 439 4.35 10.69 3.64
CA ALA A 439 3.00 10.79 3.07
C ALA A 439 1.88 10.41 4.06
N GLU A 440 2.07 9.32 4.81
CA GLU A 440 1.08 8.82 5.78
C GLU A 440 0.84 9.84 6.91
N ALA A 441 1.90 10.50 7.39
CA ALA A 441 1.76 11.54 8.40
C ALA A 441 0.93 12.73 7.89
N TYR A 442 1.13 13.16 6.64
CA TYR A 442 0.31 14.22 6.04
C TYR A 442 -1.15 13.82 5.88
N VAL A 443 -1.41 12.63 5.36
CA VAL A 443 -2.80 12.14 5.15
C VAL A 443 -3.52 12.00 6.49
N ASN A 444 -2.89 11.40 7.48
CA ASN A 444 -3.49 11.20 8.79
C ASN A 444 -3.69 12.53 9.54
N MET A 445 -2.74 13.47 9.41
CA MET A 445 -2.91 14.83 9.92
C MET A 445 -4.08 15.56 9.24
N GLY A 446 -4.21 15.43 7.92
CA GLY A 446 -5.33 15.98 7.18
C GLY A 446 -6.68 15.45 7.67
N ASN A 447 -6.76 14.15 7.90
CA ASN A 447 -7.95 13.51 8.46
C ASN A 447 -8.25 13.99 9.89
N ALA A 448 -7.22 14.15 10.74
CA ALA A 448 -7.37 14.66 12.10
C ALA A 448 -7.81 16.15 12.14
N LEU A 449 -7.40 16.94 11.15
CA LEU A 449 -7.83 18.35 11.01
C LEU A 449 -9.30 18.51 10.61
N THR A 450 -9.92 17.44 10.08
CA THR A 450 -11.31 17.49 9.64
C THR A 450 -12.26 17.71 10.82
N GLY A 451 -12.98 18.82 10.81
CA GLY A 451 -13.93 19.18 11.86
C GLY A 451 -13.36 19.87 13.09
N VAL A 452 -12.04 20.02 13.19
CA VAL A 452 -11.39 20.73 14.30
C VAL A 452 -11.61 22.23 14.20
N ILE A 453 -11.84 22.88 15.33
CA ILE A 453 -11.85 24.34 15.49
C ILE A 453 -10.81 24.69 16.55
N PHE A 454 -9.78 25.42 16.16
CA PHE A 454 -8.70 25.80 17.07
C PHE A 454 -9.08 27.00 17.95
N GLU A 455 -8.60 26.99 19.18
CA GLU A 455 -8.78 28.07 20.15
C GLU A 455 -7.49 28.85 20.41
N LYS A 456 -6.35 28.38 19.92
CA LYS A 456 -5.04 29.01 20.10
C LYS A 456 -4.34 29.18 18.76
N PRO A 457 -3.66 30.33 18.53
CA PRO A 457 -2.89 30.53 17.29
C PRO A 457 -1.65 29.62 17.27
N SER A 458 -1.27 29.16 16.07
CA SER A 458 -0.07 28.34 15.85
C SER A 458 0.49 28.59 14.46
N VAL A 459 1.49 29.47 14.35
CA VAL A 459 2.17 29.78 13.10
C VAL A 459 2.84 28.53 12.49
N ASP A 460 3.37 27.66 13.33
CA ASP A 460 4.02 26.44 12.90
C ASP A 460 3.03 25.45 12.28
N LEU A 461 1.84 25.30 12.87
CA LEU A 461 0.77 24.50 12.29
C LEU A 461 0.24 25.12 10.98
N GLN A 462 0.14 26.44 10.89
CA GLN A 462 -0.22 27.10 9.63
C GLN A 462 0.78 26.75 8.51
N LYS A 463 2.10 26.76 8.77
CA LYS A 463 3.12 26.35 7.80
C LYS A 463 2.97 24.87 7.39
N THR A 464 2.69 24.00 8.37
CA THR A 464 2.48 22.57 8.11
C THR A 464 1.23 22.34 7.26
N ILE A 465 0.13 23.06 7.51
CA ILE A 465 -1.09 23.00 6.68
C ILE A 465 -0.80 23.49 5.26
N VAL A 466 0.00 24.55 5.07
CA VAL A 466 0.42 25.01 3.73
C VAL A 466 1.21 23.90 3.02
N ALA A 467 2.15 23.23 3.71
CA ALA A 467 2.91 22.12 3.16
C ALA A 467 2.00 20.95 2.76
N LEU A 468 0.97 20.63 3.57
CA LEU A 468 -0.04 19.64 3.25
C LEU A 468 -0.87 20.04 2.01
N LEU A 469 -1.34 21.28 1.93
CA LEU A 469 -2.14 21.78 0.81
C LEU A 469 -1.35 21.89 -0.51
N ASN A 470 -0.02 21.90 -0.46
CA ASN A 470 0.84 21.81 -1.63
C ASN A 470 0.97 20.37 -2.18
N ARG A 471 0.48 19.36 -1.46
CA ARG A 471 0.42 17.95 -1.89
C ARG A 471 -0.97 17.68 -2.49
N GLU A 472 -1.07 17.63 -3.81
CA GLU A 472 -2.34 17.61 -4.55
C GLU A 472 -3.19 16.36 -4.27
N THR A 473 -2.56 15.26 -3.81
CA THR A 473 -3.19 13.95 -3.66
C THR A 473 -3.36 13.49 -2.21
N TYR A 474 -3.07 14.33 -1.20
CA TYR A 474 -3.09 13.88 0.20
C TYR A 474 -4.38 14.22 0.93
N ILE A 475 -5.01 15.33 0.59
CA ILE A 475 -6.23 15.79 1.25
C ILE A 475 -7.10 16.63 0.32
N ARG A 476 -8.41 16.58 0.49
CA ARG A 476 -9.33 17.57 -0.11
C ARG A 476 -9.29 18.85 0.71
N PRO A 477 -8.87 19.99 0.16
CA PRO A 477 -8.73 21.24 0.92
C PRO A 477 -9.99 21.65 1.66
N ARG A 478 -11.18 21.41 1.09
CA ARG A 478 -12.47 21.75 1.71
C ARG A 478 -12.69 21.05 3.06
N TYR A 479 -12.13 19.85 3.28
CA TYR A 479 -12.30 19.12 4.55
C TYR A 479 -11.59 19.81 5.71
N ILE A 480 -10.44 20.44 5.44
CA ILE A 480 -9.64 21.12 6.45
C ILE A 480 -9.79 22.65 6.43
N SER A 481 -10.59 23.18 5.48
CA SER A 481 -10.76 24.65 5.32
C SER A 481 -11.26 25.33 6.59
N LYS A 482 -12.21 24.72 7.31
CA LYS A 482 -12.76 25.30 8.56
C LYS A 482 -11.70 25.34 9.67
N ALA A 483 -10.91 24.28 9.82
CA ALA A 483 -9.80 24.23 10.78
C ALA A 483 -8.75 25.31 10.45
N ALA A 484 -8.37 25.41 9.19
CA ALA A 484 -7.40 26.39 8.74
C ALA A 484 -7.92 27.85 8.90
N ILE A 485 -9.19 28.08 8.58
CA ILE A 485 -9.83 29.37 8.80
C ILE A 485 -9.91 29.73 10.29
N SER A 486 -10.19 28.74 11.16
CA SER A 486 -10.23 29.01 12.61
C SER A 486 -8.87 29.49 13.13
N LEU A 487 -7.75 28.89 12.64
CA LEU A 487 -6.40 29.35 12.95
C LEU A 487 -6.14 30.78 12.47
N LEU A 488 -6.53 31.10 11.23
CA LEU A 488 -6.36 32.44 10.66
C LEU A 488 -7.17 33.48 11.45
N LYS A 489 -8.38 33.15 11.90
CA LYS A 489 -9.23 34.03 12.68
C LYS A 489 -8.71 34.31 14.09
N LEU A 490 -7.74 33.54 14.59
CA LEU A 490 -7.07 33.80 15.85
C LEU A 490 -5.93 34.82 15.72
N GLU A 491 -5.51 35.15 14.51
CA GLU A 491 -4.45 36.14 14.27
C GLU A 491 -4.98 37.55 14.48
N PRO A 492 -4.32 38.39 15.32
CA PRO A 492 -4.79 39.70 15.67
C PRO A 492 -5.01 40.61 14.45
N THR A 493 -4.12 40.50 13.45
CA THR A 493 -4.21 41.26 12.19
C THR A 493 -5.47 40.91 11.41
N VAL A 494 -5.76 39.59 11.29
CA VAL A 494 -6.98 39.12 10.60
C VAL A 494 -8.24 39.59 11.35
N GLN A 495 -8.26 39.42 12.68
CA GLN A 495 -9.38 39.88 13.54
C GLN A 495 -9.67 41.37 13.37
N LYS A 496 -8.61 42.20 13.30
CA LYS A 496 -8.76 43.68 13.09
C LYS A 496 -9.54 43.94 11.80
N HIS A 497 -9.14 43.29 10.70
CA HIS A 497 -9.78 43.51 9.40
C HIS A 497 -11.21 42.94 9.33
N LEU A 498 -11.48 41.80 9.94
CA LEU A 498 -12.82 41.23 10.02
C LEU A 498 -13.82 42.17 10.77
N LYS A 499 -13.41 42.75 11.90
CA LYS A 499 -14.22 43.69 12.65
C LYS A 499 -14.56 44.99 11.85
N LEU A 500 -13.69 45.40 10.94
CA LEU A 500 -13.90 46.58 10.13
C LEU A 500 -14.91 46.34 9.00
N VAL A 501 -15.09 45.11 8.55
CA VAL A 501 -16.10 44.73 7.53
C VAL A 501 -17.51 45.15 7.97
N ASP A 502 -17.86 44.90 9.22
CA ASP A 502 -19.19 45.20 9.76
C ASP A 502 -19.48 46.73 9.89
N THR A 503 -18.42 47.51 10.00
CA THR A 503 -18.55 48.98 10.13
C THR A 503 -18.60 49.71 8.79
N GLY A 504 -18.34 49.01 7.69
CA GLY A 504 -18.24 49.57 6.33
C GLY A 504 -17.04 50.52 6.13
N LEU A 505 -16.13 50.59 7.12
CA LEU A 505 -14.91 51.41 7.09
C LEU A 505 -13.75 50.49 6.66
N LEU A 506 -13.48 50.42 5.37
CA LEU A 506 -12.25 49.85 4.89
C LEU A 506 -11.10 50.86 5.05
N GLU A 507 -10.02 50.44 5.73
CA GLU A 507 -8.72 51.10 5.62
C GLU A 507 -8.25 51.09 4.15
N SER A 508 -7.15 51.76 3.83
CA SER A 508 -6.59 51.70 2.47
C SER A 508 -6.51 50.23 1.99
N PRO A 509 -7.13 49.86 0.86
CA PRO A 509 -7.06 48.49 0.35
C PRO A 509 -5.65 47.95 0.23
N LEU A 510 -4.68 48.80 -0.08
CA LEU A 510 -3.27 48.45 -0.16
C LEU A 510 -2.69 48.02 1.19
N GLU A 511 -3.07 48.69 2.28
CA GLU A 511 -2.62 48.34 3.62
C GLU A 511 -3.23 47.03 4.09
N VAL A 512 -4.53 46.83 3.87
CA VAL A 512 -5.20 45.56 4.23
C VAL A 512 -4.57 44.41 3.46
N ILE A 513 -4.35 44.57 2.17
CA ILE A 513 -3.73 43.51 1.33
C ILE A 513 -2.30 43.21 1.78
N SER A 514 -1.49 44.27 2.07
CA SER A 514 -0.13 44.04 2.60
C SER A 514 -0.13 43.22 3.88
N ASN A 515 -1.06 43.52 4.80
CA ASN A 515 -1.19 42.80 6.06
C ASN A 515 -1.69 41.36 5.86
N LEU A 516 -2.63 41.12 4.95
CA LEU A 516 -3.16 39.77 4.68
C LEU A 516 -2.17 38.89 3.90
N ASN A 517 -1.29 39.52 3.12
CA ASN A 517 -0.25 38.76 2.38
C ASN A 517 0.83 38.12 3.29
N GLU A 518 0.91 38.55 4.57
CA GLU A 518 1.75 37.93 5.58
C GLU A 518 1.25 36.52 5.99
N PHE A 519 0.06 36.11 5.51
CA PHE A 519 -0.53 34.80 5.83
C PHE A 519 -0.55 33.86 4.61
N PRO A 520 0.53 33.12 4.33
CA PRO A 520 0.57 32.18 3.20
C PRO A 520 -0.55 31.14 3.23
N LEU A 521 -1.05 30.78 4.44
CA LEU A 521 -2.17 29.86 4.59
C LEU A 521 -3.47 30.44 3.99
N LEU A 522 -3.72 31.73 4.16
CA LEU A 522 -4.89 32.39 3.55
C LEU A 522 -4.80 32.34 2.02
N LEU A 523 -3.67 32.77 1.45
CA LEU A 523 -3.46 32.80 0.00
C LEU A 523 -3.56 31.39 -0.60
N LYS A 524 -2.97 30.38 0.07
CA LYS A 524 -3.06 29.00 -0.38
C LYS A 524 -4.49 28.48 -0.35
N LEU A 525 -5.24 28.72 0.73
CA LEU A 525 -6.65 28.31 0.79
C LEU A 525 -7.49 28.96 -0.31
N MET A 526 -7.31 30.27 -0.54
CA MET A 526 -7.98 31.00 -1.62
C MET A 526 -7.72 30.39 -2.99
N SER A 527 -6.52 29.85 -3.21
CA SER A 527 -6.15 29.26 -4.50
C SER A 527 -6.68 27.83 -4.71
N VAL A 528 -7.02 27.08 -3.65
CA VAL A 528 -7.32 25.64 -3.79
C VAL A 528 -8.76 25.23 -3.44
N CYS A 529 -9.55 26.06 -2.75
CA CYS A 529 -10.96 25.76 -2.46
C CYS A 529 -11.79 27.02 -2.15
N PRO A 530 -13.13 26.97 -2.31
CA PRO A 530 -14.02 27.97 -1.75
C PRO A 530 -13.87 28.04 -0.24
N LEU A 531 -13.90 29.27 0.32
CA LEU A 531 -13.76 29.50 1.76
C LEU A 531 -15.15 29.55 2.44
N PRO A 532 -15.50 28.52 3.28
CA PRO A 532 -16.83 28.43 3.87
C PRO A 532 -16.97 29.25 5.18
N ASP A 533 -16.71 30.55 5.10
CA ASP A 533 -16.82 31.48 6.24
C ASP A 533 -17.39 32.81 5.80
N PRO A 534 -18.52 33.28 6.42
CA PRO A 534 -19.21 34.51 5.98
C PRO A 534 -18.41 35.79 6.26
N GLU A 535 -17.57 35.84 7.30
CA GLU A 535 -16.77 37.02 7.62
C GLU A 535 -15.61 37.17 6.65
N ILE A 536 -14.92 36.08 6.34
CA ILE A 536 -13.85 36.03 5.31
C ILE A 536 -14.45 36.39 3.94
N GLU A 537 -15.62 35.83 3.58
CA GLU A 537 -16.33 36.19 2.34
C GLU A 537 -16.63 37.67 2.26
N GLY A 538 -17.16 38.24 3.35
CA GLY A 538 -17.44 39.68 3.43
C GLY A 538 -16.18 40.51 3.22
N LEU A 539 -15.07 40.16 3.86
CA LEU A 539 -13.78 40.85 3.70
C LEU A 539 -13.27 40.79 2.25
N LEU A 540 -13.24 39.56 1.65
CA LEU A 540 -12.78 39.39 0.27
C LEU A 540 -13.67 40.07 -0.75
N THR A 541 -15.01 40.08 -0.54
CA THR A 541 -15.96 40.80 -1.40
C THR A 541 -15.70 42.31 -1.36
N ASN A 542 -15.52 42.88 -0.17
CA ASN A 542 -15.22 44.31 -0.01
C ASN A 542 -13.86 44.69 -0.61
N LEU A 543 -12.83 43.85 -0.43
CA LEU A 543 -11.51 44.05 -1.04
C LEU A 543 -11.57 43.97 -2.57
N ARG A 544 -12.31 43.03 -3.12
CA ARG A 544 -12.54 42.90 -4.57
C ARG A 544 -13.17 44.20 -5.15
N CYS A 545 -14.24 44.66 -4.52
CA CYS A 545 -14.90 45.89 -4.90
C CYS A 545 -13.96 47.13 -4.78
N ALA A 546 -13.21 47.20 -3.67
CA ALA A 546 -12.28 48.34 -3.44
C ALA A 546 -11.11 48.36 -4.43
N ILE A 547 -10.54 47.19 -4.78
CA ILE A 547 -9.52 47.04 -5.83
C ILE A 547 -10.07 47.56 -7.17
N LEU A 548 -11.26 47.09 -7.56
CA LEU A 548 -11.89 47.46 -8.81
C LEU A 548 -12.16 48.95 -8.89
N SER A 549 -12.73 49.53 -7.82
CA SER A 549 -13.10 50.97 -7.76
C SER A 549 -11.88 51.89 -7.81
N ASN A 550 -10.72 51.43 -7.33
CA ASN A 550 -9.48 52.20 -7.30
C ASN A 550 -8.49 51.80 -8.42
N ILE A 551 -8.87 50.90 -9.34
CA ILE A 551 -7.96 50.29 -10.33
C ILE A 551 -7.22 51.33 -11.18
N SER A 552 -7.87 52.46 -11.51
CA SER A 552 -7.28 53.55 -12.32
C SER A 552 -6.19 54.34 -11.57
N SER A 553 -6.23 54.37 -10.25
CA SER A 553 -5.25 55.02 -9.38
C SER A 553 -4.06 54.11 -9.02
N LEU A 554 -4.19 52.79 -9.19
CA LEU A 554 -3.17 51.78 -8.91
C LEU A 554 -2.21 51.65 -10.10
N LYS A 555 -1.31 52.60 -10.33
CA LYS A 555 -0.40 52.62 -11.49
C LYS A 555 0.81 51.72 -11.32
N GLU A 556 1.38 51.69 -10.13
CA GLU A 556 2.48 50.79 -9.76
C GLU A 556 2.09 50.04 -8.50
N VAL A 557 2.03 48.72 -8.59
CA VAL A 557 1.68 47.85 -7.50
C VAL A 557 2.84 46.89 -7.19
N SER A 558 2.97 46.52 -5.92
CA SER A 558 4.05 45.60 -5.51
C SER A 558 3.78 44.17 -5.99
N PRO A 559 4.79 43.31 -6.08
CA PRO A 559 4.60 41.88 -6.36
C PRO A 559 3.65 41.17 -5.39
N GLU A 560 3.70 41.54 -4.11
CA GLU A 560 2.84 41.00 -3.04
C GLU A 560 1.36 41.37 -3.28
N PHE A 561 1.08 42.57 -3.77
CA PHE A 561 -0.25 42.94 -4.16
C PHE A 561 -0.78 42.08 -5.30
N LEU A 562 0.04 41.80 -6.32
CA LEU A 562 -0.34 40.96 -7.45
C LEU A 562 -0.53 39.50 -7.02
N GLU A 563 0.27 39.02 -6.07
CA GLU A 563 0.11 37.69 -5.47
C GLU A 563 -1.25 37.55 -4.76
N PHE A 564 -1.61 38.51 -3.90
CA PHE A 564 -2.92 38.55 -3.27
C PHE A 564 -4.06 38.63 -4.29
N GLN A 565 -3.93 39.49 -5.29
CA GLN A 565 -4.94 39.68 -6.33
C GLN A 565 -5.09 38.41 -7.20
N SER A 566 -4.01 37.70 -7.45
CA SER A 566 -4.01 36.39 -8.12
C SER A 566 -4.78 35.34 -7.28
N ALA A 567 -4.47 35.26 -5.98
CA ALA A 567 -5.20 34.37 -5.07
C ALA A 567 -6.70 34.74 -4.99
N LEU A 568 -7.04 36.01 -5.00
CA LEU A 568 -8.44 36.49 -5.03
C LEU A 568 -9.15 36.08 -6.33
N ALA A 569 -8.48 36.21 -7.48
CA ALA A 569 -9.03 35.79 -8.77
C ALA A 569 -9.27 34.26 -8.82
N LEU A 570 -8.37 33.49 -8.22
CA LEU A 570 -8.54 32.03 -8.07
C LEU A 570 -9.67 31.69 -7.09
N GLN A 571 -9.79 32.41 -5.98
CA GLN A 571 -10.90 32.25 -5.04
C GLN A 571 -12.26 32.50 -5.71
N CYS A 572 -12.37 33.58 -6.51
CA CYS A 572 -13.58 33.88 -7.26
C CYS A 572 -13.86 32.82 -8.34
N PHE A 573 -12.84 32.23 -8.95
CA PHE A 573 -12.98 31.12 -9.88
C PHE A 573 -13.41 29.83 -9.19
N ASN A 574 -12.79 29.49 -8.04
CA ASN A 574 -13.10 28.30 -7.27
C ASN A 574 -14.55 28.32 -6.74
N ASN A 575 -15.04 29.47 -6.32
CA ASN A 575 -16.41 29.65 -5.85
C ASN A 575 -17.40 29.98 -6.98
N GLU A 576 -16.94 29.95 -8.23
CA GLU A 576 -17.75 30.21 -9.45
C GLU A 576 -18.43 31.56 -9.43
N TYR A 577 -17.72 32.56 -8.93
CA TYR A 577 -18.19 33.95 -8.87
C TYR A 577 -19.48 34.15 -8.08
N ILE A 578 -19.67 33.40 -6.99
CA ILE A 578 -20.85 33.43 -6.13
C ILE A 578 -20.97 34.77 -5.35
N TYR A 579 -19.86 35.50 -5.19
CA TYR A 579 -19.84 36.79 -4.48
C TYR A 579 -20.75 37.81 -5.16
N ASN A 580 -21.52 38.50 -4.36
CA ASN A 580 -22.43 39.53 -4.89
C ASN A 580 -21.62 40.70 -5.46
N HIS A 581 -22.15 41.36 -6.48
CA HIS A 581 -21.62 42.60 -7.05
C HIS A 581 -22.76 43.55 -7.42
N PHE A 582 -22.42 44.85 -7.57
CA PHE A 582 -23.38 45.91 -7.76
C PHE A 582 -23.26 46.51 -9.16
N ASP A 583 -24.29 47.27 -9.58
CA ASP A 583 -24.36 47.90 -10.91
C ASP A 583 -23.16 48.84 -11.20
N GLU A 584 -22.60 49.48 -10.16
CA GLU A 584 -21.42 50.32 -10.28
C GLU A 584 -20.18 49.52 -10.68
N GLU A 585 -20.01 48.32 -10.11
CA GLU A 585 -18.91 47.44 -10.48
C GLU A 585 -19.03 46.99 -11.95
N GLU A 586 -20.24 46.66 -12.40
CA GLU A 586 -20.49 46.22 -13.80
C GLU A 586 -20.12 47.31 -14.83
N LYS A 587 -20.41 48.59 -14.50
CA LYS A 587 -19.97 49.72 -15.34
C LYS A 587 -18.46 49.81 -15.45
N ILE A 588 -17.72 49.65 -14.33
CA ILE A 588 -16.27 49.70 -14.34
C ILE A 588 -15.69 48.50 -15.13
N LEU A 589 -16.26 47.30 -14.93
CA LEU A 589 -15.83 46.07 -15.65
C LEU A 589 -16.00 46.23 -17.16
N THR A 590 -17.11 46.83 -17.63
CA THR A 590 -17.36 47.11 -19.03
C THR A 590 -16.32 48.09 -19.63
N LEU A 591 -15.96 49.13 -18.88
CA LEU A 591 -14.93 50.07 -19.30
C LEU A 591 -13.51 49.42 -19.33
N LEU A 592 -13.21 48.59 -18.36
CA LEU A 592 -11.93 47.87 -18.33
C LEU A 592 -11.81 46.84 -19.46
N ASP A 593 -12.85 46.07 -19.75
CA ASP A 593 -12.89 45.16 -20.89
C ASP A 593 -12.61 45.90 -22.20
N ALA A 594 -13.29 47.03 -22.46
CA ALA A 594 -13.06 47.88 -23.62
C ALA A 594 -11.62 48.43 -23.67
N SER A 595 -11.04 48.80 -22.52
CA SER A 595 -9.66 49.27 -22.40
C SER A 595 -8.66 48.20 -22.73
N VAL A 596 -8.88 46.96 -22.26
CA VAL A 596 -8.01 45.81 -22.55
C VAL A 596 -8.03 45.48 -24.05
N ARG A 597 -9.22 45.47 -24.70
CA ARG A 597 -9.36 45.26 -26.14
C ARG A 597 -8.53 46.26 -26.92
N LYS A 598 -8.72 47.55 -26.61
CA LYS A 598 -7.99 48.67 -27.27
C LYS A 598 -6.47 48.55 -27.07
N THR A 599 -6.01 48.11 -25.90
CA THR A 599 -4.59 47.91 -25.60
C THR A 599 -4.00 46.81 -26.46
N LEU A 600 -4.72 45.69 -26.58
CA LEU A 600 -4.30 44.53 -27.40
C LEU A 600 -4.35 44.82 -28.91
N GLU A 601 -5.34 45.57 -29.36
CA GLU A 601 -5.44 46.05 -30.77
C GLU A 601 -4.22 46.92 -31.15
N ASN A 602 -3.63 47.61 -30.16
CA ASN A 602 -2.41 48.39 -30.34
C ASN A 602 -1.12 47.55 -30.13
N ASN A 603 -1.22 46.25 -30.15
CA ASN A 603 -0.12 45.30 -29.93
C ASN A 603 0.62 45.49 -28.58
N LYS A 604 -0.09 45.98 -27.56
CA LYS A 604 0.44 46.12 -26.20
C LYS A 604 -0.27 45.14 -25.28
N GLN A 605 0.42 44.75 -24.22
CA GLN A 605 -0.21 43.91 -23.19
C GLN A 605 -0.84 44.77 -22.09
N PRO A 606 -2.01 44.39 -21.59
CA PRO A 606 -2.61 45.03 -20.42
C PRO A 606 -1.76 44.74 -19.18
N SER A 607 -1.84 45.65 -18.21
CA SER A 607 -1.13 45.42 -16.95
C SER A 607 -1.71 44.23 -16.17
N PRO A 608 -0.92 43.47 -15.45
CA PRO A 608 -1.37 42.27 -14.70
C PRO A 608 -2.53 42.58 -13.76
N GLN A 609 -2.50 43.71 -13.04
CA GLN A 609 -3.56 44.06 -12.08
C GLN A 609 -4.92 44.28 -12.74
N ILE A 610 -4.99 44.76 -13.99
CA ILE A 610 -6.25 44.90 -14.74
C ILE A 610 -6.78 43.54 -15.14
N VAL A 611 -5.91 42.67 -15.64
CA VAL A 611 -6.28 41.27 -16.00
C VAL A 611 -6.82 40.54 -14.79
N LEU A 612 -6.13 40.60 -13.64
CA LEU A 612 -6.52 39.95 -12.40
C LEU A 612 -7.83 40.53 -11.81
N ALA A 613 -8.03 41.84 -11.95
CA ALA A 613 -9.30 42.46 -11.55
C ALA A 613 -10.48 41.90 -12.38
N LEU A 614 -10.33 41.81 -13.71
CA LEU A 614 -11.35 41.21 -14.58
C LEU A 614 -11.55 39.74 -14.29
N ALA A 615 -10.45 39.00 -14.07
CA ALA A 615 -10.44 37.59 -13.73
C ALA A 615 -11.15 37.26 -12.40
N SER A 616 -11.30 38.25 -11.51
CA SER A 616 -12.02 38.12 -10.24
C SER A 616 -13.54 38.24 -10.37
N TYR A 617 -14.07 38.58 -11.54
CA TYR A 617 -15.51 38.72 -11.80
C TYR A 617 -16.03 37.79 -12.90
N LYS A 618 -15.15 37.37 -13.83
CA LYS A 618 -15.52 36.50 -14.93
C LYS A 618 -14.27 35.71 -15.40
N PRO A 619 -14.40 34.44 -15.73
CA PRO A 619 -13.23 33.65 -16.12
C PRO A 619 -12.65 34.14 -17.44
N LEU A 620 -11.31 34.07 -17.57
CA LEU A 620 -10.56 34.59 -18.71
C LEU A 620 -10.96 33.92 -20.04
N ASN A 621 -11.41 32.68 -20.05
CA ASN A 621 -11.87 31.97 -21.26
C ASN A 621 -13.20 32.51 -21.82
N LYS A 622 -13.92 33.31 -21.04
CA LYS A 622 -15.17 33.99 -21.49
C LYS A 622 -14.94 35.39 -22.08
N TYR A 623 -13.67 35.82 -22.11
CA TYR A 623 -13.27 37.00 -22.87
C TYR A 623 -12.67 36.58 -24.19
N ASP A 624 -13.14 37.12 -25.29
CA ASP A 624 -12.67 36.82 -26.66
C ASP A 624 -11.19 37.17 -26.87
N TRP A 625 -10.69 38.17 -26.16
CA TRP A 625 -9.28 38.53 -26.14
C TRP A 625 -8.39 37.69 -25.23
N GLY A 626 -8.95 36.82 -24.38
CA GLY A 626 -8.20 36.02 -23.42
C GLY A 626 -7.00 35.26 -24.03
N LYS A 627 -7.17 34.73 -25.25
CA LYS A 627 -6.12 34.02 -25.98
C LYS A 627 -5.00 34.91 -26.53
N LEU A 628 -5.15 36.26 -26.48
CA LEU A 628 -4.15 37.22 -26.93
C LEU A 628 -3.22 37.66 -25.79
N LEU A 629 -3.47 37.24 -24.56
CA LEU A 629 -2.65 37.59 -23.41
C LEU A 629 -1.29 36.89 -23.50
N VAL A 630 -0.25 37.67 -23.20
CA VAL A 630 1.09 37.12 -22.94
C VAL A 630 1.21 36.84 -21.44
N VAL A 631 1.55 35.62 -21.09
CA VAL A 631 1.60 35.15 -19.69
C VAL A 631 2.82 35.75 -18.99
N SER A 632 2.61 36.47 -17.90
CA SER A 632 3.66 36.86 -16.95
C SER A 632 3.59 35.96 -15.71
N ASP A 633 4.67 35.87 -14.91
CA ASP A 633 4.70 35.05 -13.71
C ASP A 633 3.56 35.34 -12.74
N HIS A 634 3.16 36.61 -12.61
CA HIS A 634 2.09 37.02 -11.71
C HIS A 634 0.68 36.60 -12.10
N ILE A 635 0.43 36.26 -13.37
CA ILE A 635 -0.88 35.81 -13.86
C ILE A 635 -0.88 34.34 -14.29
N LYS A 636 0.27 33.68 -14.22
CA LYS A 636 0.45 32.35 -14.78
C LYS A 636 -0.56 31.33 -14.26
N GLU A 637 -0.74 31.23 -12.97
CA GLU A 637 -1.68 30.27 -12.37
C GLU A 637 -3.13 30.60 -12.73
N VAL A 638 -3.51 31.87 -12.65
CA VAL A 638 -4.86 32.34 -13.06
C VAL A 638 -5.12 32.10 -14.54
N PHE A 639 -4.11 32.32 -15.37
CA PHE A 639 -4.19 32.05 -16.82
C PHE A 639 -4.37 30.56 -17.09
N SER A 640 -3.57 29.72 -16.47
CA SER A 640 -3.69 28.27 -16.59
C SER A 640 -5.09 27.80 -16.18
N ARG A 641 -5.53 28.17 -14.98
CA ARG A 641 -6.78 27.71 -14.37
C ARG A 641 -8.05 28.25 -15.07
N GLN A 642 -8.02 29.51 -15.53
CA GLN A 642 -9.21 30.16 -16.08
C GLN A 642 -9.26 30.12 -17.61
N LEU A 643 -8.18 29.75 -18.28
CA LEU A 643 -8.13 29.72 -19.75
C LEU A 643 -7.64 28.41 -20.34
N GLU A 644 -6.43 27.93 -19.93
CA GLU A 644 -5.83 26.75 -20.57
C GLU A 644 -6.59 25.48 -20.22
N GLU A 645 -6.85 25.24 -18.93
CA GLU A 645 -7.58 24.07 -18.45
C GLU A 645 -8.98 23.97 -19.04
N PRO A 646 -9.84 25.02 -19.02
CA PRO A 646 -11.15 24.95 -19.68
C PRO A 646 -11.07 24.71 -21.19
N ASN A 647 -10.06 25.26 -21.87
CA ASN A 647 -9.86 24.99 -23.31
C ASN A 647 -9.43 23.53 -23.57
N GLN A 648 -8.66 22.93 -22.67
CA GLN A 648 -8.30 21.51 -22.75
C GLN A 648 -9.53 20.62 -22.50
N GLU A 649 -10.33 20.95 -21.50
CA GLU A 649 -11.58 20.24 -21.19
C GLU A 649 -12.53 20.23 -22.37
N GLU A 650 -12.68 21.38 -23.06
CA GLU A 650 -13.52 21.47 -24.25
C GLU A 650 -13.03 20.58 -25.41
N LYS A 651 -11.71 20.45 -25.60
CA LYS A 651 -11.14 19.52 -26.57
C LYS A 651 -11.41 18.06 -26.20
N LEU A 652 -11.22 17.70 -24.93
CA LEU A 652 -11.42 16.36 -24.43
C LEU A 652 -12.88 15.87 -24.60
N LYS A 653 -13.87 16.77 -24.51
CA LYS A 653 -15.29 16.43 -24.74
C LYS A 653 -15.56 15.80 -26.11
N HIS A 654 -14.81 16.19 -27.14
CA HIS A 654 -15.01 15.68 -28.49
C HIS A 654 -14.57 14.22 -28.64
N ASP A 655 -13.61 13.78 -27.83
CA ASP A 655 -13.03 12.44 -27.89
C ASP A 655 -13.71 11.43 -26.95
N LEU A 656 -14.67 11.90 -26.13
CA LEU A 656 -15.39 11.05 -25.20
C LEU A 656 -16.39 10.14 -25.91
N PRO A 657 -16.35 8.81 -25.67
CA PRO A 657 -17.36 7.90 -26.18
C PRO A 657 -18.74 8.20 -25.62
N ARG A 658 -19.77 7.93 -26.40
CA ARG A 658 -21.19 8.06 -26.01
C ARG A 658 -21.86 6.72 -26.22
N LEU A 659 -22.65 6.27 -25.23
CA LEU A 659 -23.38 5.02 -25.32
C LEU A 659 -24.56 5.14 -26.29
N ASP A 660 -25.43 6.13 -26.01
CA ASP A 660 -26.60 6.42 -26.86
C ASP A 660 -27.00 7.91 -26.70
N LYS A 661 -28.06 8.30 -27.40
CA LYS A 661 -28.64 9.64 -27.28
C LYS A 661 -29.55 9.69 -26.06
N ILE A 662 -29.27 10.59 -25.13
CA ILE A 662 -30.09 10.82 -23.94
C ILE A 662 -31.45 11.35 -24.35
N THR A 663 -32.53 10.61 -24.06
CA THR A 663 -33.89 10.91 -24.50
C THR A 663 -34.89 11.12 -23.35
N ASP A 664 -34.55 10.66 -22.15
CA ASP A 664 -35.36 10.90 -20.96
C ASP A 664 -35.42 12.40 -20.63
N ASN A 665 -36.63 12.90 -20.29
CA ASN A 665 -36.85 14.31 -20.08
C ASN A 665 -36.10 14.86 -18.88
N ILE A 666 -36.18 14.17 -17.72
CA ILE A 666 -35.48 14.58 -16.51
C ILE A 666 -33.97 14.48 -16.67
N SER A 667 -33.49 13.38 -17.27
CA SER A 667 -32.06 13.23 -17.60
C SER A 667 -31.56 14.35 -18.51
N THR A 668 -32.40 14.82 -19.44
CA THR A 668 -32.06 15.93 -20.34
C THR A 668 -31.97 17.26 -19.59
N GLU A 669 -32.88 17.54 -18.67
CA GLU A 669 -32.86 18.74 -17.81
C GLU A 669 -31.66 18.71 -16.85
N VAL A 670 -31.41 17.59 -16.19
CA VAL A 670 -30.26 17.37 -15.31
C VAL A 670 -28.96 17.52 -16.06
N ARG A 671 -28.87 16.93 -17.28
CA ARG A 671 -27.72 17.12 -18.17
C ARG A 671 -27.46 18.58 -18.46
N ALA A 672 -28.50 19.34 -18.83
CA ALA A 672 -28.36 20.76 -19.15
C ALA A 672 -27.80 21.54 -17.94
N GLN A 673 -28.25 21.25 -16.73
CA GLN A 673 -27.75 21.87 -15.50
C GLN A 673 -26.23 21.62 -15.31
N TYR A 674 -25.74 20.38 -15.50
CA TYR A 674 -24.33 20.05 -15.30
C TYR A 674 -23.44 20.33 -16.52
N GLU A 675 -24.01 20.49 -17.71
CA GLU A 675 -23.27 21.03 -18.87
C GLU A 675 -22.90 22.49 -18.68
N GLU A 676 -23.79 23.29 -18.05
CA GLU A 676 -23.54 24.68 -17.74
C GLU A 676 -22.57 24.84 -16.57
N ASN A 677 -22.74 24.03 -15.53
CA ASN A 677 -21.96 24.10 -14.27
C ASN A 677 -21.52 22.68 -13.89
N PRO A 678 -20.34 22.21 -14.36
CA PRO A 678 -19.78 20.92 -13.96
C PRO A 678 -19.63 20.83 -12.44
N TYR A 679 -20.17 19.76 -11.84
CA TYR A 679 -20.27 19.60 -10.38
C TYR A 679 -19.69 18.25 -9.91
N PRO A 680 -19.06 18.25 -8.72
CA PRO A 680 -18.48 19.41 -8.01
C PRO A 680 -17.15 19.84 -8.62
N ARG A 681 -16.78 21.12 -8.57
CA ARG A 681 -15.41 21.56 -8.93
C ARG A 681 -14.44 21.28 -7.79
N TRP A 682 -13.24 20.83 -8.10
CA TRP A 682 -12.20 20.52 -7.12
C TRP A 682 -10.81 20.69 -7.71
N ILE A 683 -9.82 20.96 -6.86
CA ILE A 683 -8.43 21.16 -7.27
C ILE A 683 -7.58 19.97 -6.82
N ASN A 684 -7.54 19.70 -5.53
CA ASN A 684 -6.80 18.63 -4.91
C ASN A 684 -7.77 17.57 -4.39
N LEU A 685 -7.33 16.31 -4.36
CA LEU A 685 -8.11 15.17 -3.95
C LEU A 685 -7.27 14.27 -3.03
N GLY A 686 -7.83 13.84 -1.91
CA GLY A 686 -7.20 12.80 -1.08
C GLY A 686 -7.27 11.47 -1.82
N LEU A 687 -6.14 10.81 -2.05
CA LEU A 687 -6.07 9.50 -2.67
C LEU A 687 -5.56 8.46 -1.67
N HIS A 688 -5.92 7.21 -1.90
CA HIS A 688 -5.40 6.10 -1.12
C HIS A 688 -3.90 5.90 -1.44
N LEU A 689 -3.06 5.91 -0.42
CA LEU A 689 -1.60 5.76 -0.58
C LEU A 689 -1.21 4.38 -1.11
N LYS A 690 -2.00 3.36 -0.79
CA LYS A 690 -1.80 1.97 -1.25
C LYS A 690 -3.16 1.39 -1.64
N PRO A 691 -3.31 0.92 -2.88
CA PRO A 691 -4.54 0.23 -3.27
C PRO A 691 -4.66 -1.13 -2.55
N LEU A 692 -5.88 -1.48 -2.18
CA LEU A 692 -6.20 -2.68 -1.41
C LEU A 692 -7.00 -3.69 -2.25
N SER A 693 -6.93 -4.99 -1.89
CA SER A 693 -7.83 -6.00 -2.44
C SER A 693 -9.28 -5.75 -2.00
N VAL A 694 -10.25 -6.30 -2.73
CA VAL A 694 -11.67 -6.20 -2.38
C VAL A 694 -11.94 -6.69 -0.95
N SER A 695 -11.28 -7.79 -0.54
CA SER A 695 -11.37 -8.29 0.83
C SER A 695 -10.95 -7.24 1.85
N LYS A 696 -9.75 -6.67 1.69
CA LYS A 696 -9.23 -5.68 2.66
C LYS A 696 -10.08 -4.42 2.72
N VAL A 697 -10.62 -3.97 1.57
CA VAL A 697 -11.55 -2.82 1.56
C VAL A 697 -12.83 -3.17 2.32
N ALA A 698 -13.40 -4.36 2.11
CA ALA A 698 -14.60 -4.79 2.82
C ALA A 698 -14.37 -4.89 4.34
N ASP A 699 -13.22 -5.38 4.75
CA ASP A 699 -12.82 -5.46 6.17
C ASP A 699 -12.63 -4.07 6.78
N GLU A 700 -11.94 -3.16 6.07
CA GLU A 700 -11.68 -1.78 6.51
C GLU A 700 -12.99 -1.01 6.81
N ILE A 701 -14.00 -1.17 5.95
CA ILE A 701 -15.30 -0.50 6.12
C ILE A 701 -16.34 -1.39 6.82
N LYS A 702 -15.90 -2.51 7.39
CA LYS A 702 -16.73 -3.43 8.20
C LYS A 702 -17.97 -3.95 7.47
N LEU A 703 -17.84 -4.37 6.19
CA LEU A 703 -18.96 -4.92 5.43
C LEU A 703 -19.27 -6.37 5.85
N LYS A 704 -20.55 -6.67 6.01
CA LYS A 704 -21.05 -8.04 6.11
C LYS A 704 -21.26 -8.62 4.72
N LEU A 705 -20.35 -9.50 4.30
CA LEU A 705 -20.45 -10.16 3.01
C LEU A 705 -21.26 -11.48 3.14
N TYR A 706 -22.29 -11.60 2.34
CA TYR A 706 -23.16 -12.81 2.27
C TYR A 706 -22.58 -13.85 1.29
N ARG A 707 -21.82 -13.39 0.29
CA ARG A 707 -21.09 -14.23 -0.67
C ARG A 707 -19.63 -13.81 -0.68
N LYS A 708 -18.74 -14.70 -0.25
CA LYS A 708 -17.30 -14.41 -0.17
C LYS A 708 -16.57 -14.48 -1.52
N SER A 709 -17.18 -15.03 -2.58
CA SER A 709 -16.54 -15.13 -3.90
C SER A 709 -16.08 -13.78 -4.47
N ILE A 710 -16.70 -12.66 -4.05
CA ILE A 710 -16.25 -11.32 -4.44
C ILE A 710 -14.84 -10.99 -3.90
N THR A 711 -14.43 -11.56 -2.78
CA THR A 711 -13.10 -11.33 -2.19
C THR A 711 -11.97 -12.03 -2.95
N GLU A 712 -12.30 -12.98 -3.82
CA GLU A 712 -11.35 -13.70 -4.66
C GLU A 712 -11.06 -12.98 -5.98
N VAL A 713 -11.76 -11.87 -6.26
CA VAL A 713 -11.58 -11.09 -7.48
C VAL A 713 -10.31 -10.25 -7.37
N GLU A 714 -9.27 -10.64 -8.11
CA GLU A 714 -7.98 -9.94 -8.11
C GLU A 714 -8.00 -8.63 -8.91
N LYS A 715 -8.81 -8.53 -9.96
CA LYS A 715 -8.90 -7.39 -10.89
C LYS A 715 -10.35 -6.96 -11.07
N PRO A 716 -10.93 -6.26 -10.10
CA PRO A 716 -12.34 -5.92 -10.14
C PRO A 716 -12.66 -4.97 -11.30
N GLU A 717 -13.72 -5.29 -12.03
CA GLU A 717 -14.35 -4.41 -12.99
C GLU A 717 -15.39 -3.56 -12.26
N ILE A 718 -15.20 -2.25 -12.26
CA ILE A 718 -15.99 -1.31 -11.46
C ILE A 718 -16.73 -0.35 -12.38
N LEU A 719 -18.01 -0.10 -12.10
CA LEU A 719 -18.80 0.95 -12.73
C LEU A 719 -19.06 2.07 -11.74
N ILE A 720 -18.76 3.30 -12.13
CA ILE A 720 -19.20 4.50 -11.41
C ILE A 720 -20.30 5.15 -12.21
N ALA A 721 -21.53 5.08 -11.70
CA ALA A 721 -22.73 5.60 -12.37
C ALA A 721 -23.07 6.98 -11.82
N GLY A 722 -22.86 8.02 -12.66
CA GLY A 722 -22.98 9.44 -12.28
C GLY A 722 -21.69 9.94 -11.60
N CYS A 723 -20.57 9.87 -12.33
CA CYS A 723 -19.26 10.20 -11.77
C CYS A 723 -19.00 11.72 -11.60
N GLY A 724 -19.87 12.58 -12.15
CA GLY A 724 -19.67 14.02 -12.16
C GLY A 724 -18.29 14.40 -12.70
N THR A 725 -17.57 15.24 -11.98
CA THR A 725 -16.21 15.71 -12.31
C THR A 725 -15.11 14.73 -11.90
N GLY A 726 -15.44 13.46 -11.65
CA GLY A 726 -14.49 12.37 -11.51
C GLY A 726 -13.95 12.12 -10.10
N GLN A 727 -14.36 12.85 -9.08
CA GLN A 727 -13.85 12.64 -7.73
C GLN A 727 -13.99 11.19 -7.28
N GLN A 728 -15.21 10.65 -7.36
CA GLN A 728 -15.49 9.27 -6.92
C GLN A 728 -14.74 8.25 -7.77
N SER A 729 -14.70 8.44 -9.10
CA SER A 729 -14.02 7.49 -9.98
C SER A 729 -12.51 7.42 -9.73
N ILE A 730 -11.87 8.57 -9.45
CA ILE A 730 -10.45 8.65 -9.12
C ILE A 730 -10.17 8.06 -7.74
N ASP A 731 -11.00 8.37 -6.74
CA ASP A 731 -10.91 7.79 -5.40
C ASP A 731 -11.03 6.26 -5.45
N THR A 732 -12.07 5.72 -6.09
CA THR A 732 -12.29 4.28 -6.26
C THR A 732 -11.14 3.60 -7.02
N ALA A 733 -10.64 4.22 -8.10
CA ALA A 733 -9.52 3.69 -8.88
C ALA A 733 -8.21 3.63 -8.08
N SER A 734 -8.01 4.55 -7.12
CA SER A 734 -6.86 4.55 -6.22
C SER A 734 -7.02 3.58 -5.04
N ARG A 735 -8.26 3.22 -4.69
CA ARG A 735 -8.58 2.35 -3.55
C ARG A 735 -8.46 0.87 -3.88
N PHE A 736 -8.99 0.44 -5.03
CA PHE A 736 -9.02 -0.98 -5.39
C PHE A 736 -7.83 -1.39 -6.24
N LYS A 737 -7.07 -2.36 -5.75
CA LYS A 737 -5.89 -2.89 -6.43
C LYS A 737 -6.25 -3.49 -7.78
N ASP A 738 -5.45 -3.17 -8.81
CA ASP A 738 -5.56 -3.68 -10.19
C ASP A 738 -6.96 -3.52 -10.83
N SER A 739 -7.77 -2.59 -10.32
CA SER A 739 -9.14 -2.33 -10.78
C SER A 739 -9.18 -1.77 -12.21
N LYS A 740 -10.31 -2.00 -12.88
CA LYS A 740 -10.68 -1.37 -14.16
C LYS A 740 -11.98 -0.62 -13.98
N VAL A 741 -11.90 0.70 -13.98
CA VAL A 741 -13.06 1.57 -13.75
C VAL A 741 -13.64 2.06 -15.06
N LEU A 742 -14.96 1.89 -15.24
CA LEU A 742 -15.75 2.60 -16.23
C LEU A 742 -16.58 3.66 -15.47
N ALA A 743 -16.37 4.92 -15.77
CA ALA A 743 -17.09 6.03 -15.16
C ALA A 743 -18.02 6.67 -16.18
N ILE A 744 -19.29 6.79 -15.84
CA ILE A 744 -20.30 7.37 -16.72
C ILE A 744 -20.95 8.60 -16.09
N ASP A 745 -21.35 9.54 -16.92
CA ASP A 745 -22.12 10.71 -16.55
C ASP A 745 -22.99 11.20 -17.72
N LEU A 746 -24.03 11.99 -17.44
CA LEU A 746 -24.85 12.66 -18.43
C LEU A 746 -24.12 13.83 -19.10
N SER A 747 -23.27 14.55 -18.34
CA SER A 747 -22.61 15.79 -18.74
C SER A 747 -21.23 15.53 -19.36
N LEU A 748 -21.05 15.92 -20.63
CA LEU A 748 -19.74 15.95 -21.27
C LEU A 748 -18.80 16.97 -20.64
N SER A 749 -19.34 18.07 -20.12
CA SER A 749 -18.56 19.09 -19.41
C SER A 749 -17.93 18.53 -18.13
N SER A 750 -18.71 17.78 -17.33
CA SER A 750 -18.22 17.08 -16.15
C SER A 750 -17.19 16.00 -16.51
N LEU A 751 -17.45 15.21 -17.56
CA LEU A 751 -16.53 14.17 -18.03
C LEU A 751 -15.23 14.74 -18.61
N GLY A 752 -15.28 15.88 -19.32
CA GLY A 752 -14.10 16.59 -19.83
C GLY A 752 -13.18 17.01 -18.69
N TYR A 753 -13.76 17.58 -17.61
CA TYR A 753 -13.06 17.92 -16.39
C TYR A 753 -12.44 16.68 -15.73
N ALA A 754 -13.25 15.63 -15.54
CA ALA A 754 -12.81 14.36 -14.94
C ALA A 754 -11.63 13.74 -15.70
N LYS A 755 -11.70 13.70 -17.03
CA LYS A 755 -10.65 13.15 -17.89
C LYS A 755 -9.36 13.96 -17.78
N ARG A 756 -9.43 15.30 -17.82
CA ARG A 756 -8.26 16.17 -17.64
C ARG A 756 -7.57 15.91 -16.29
N LYS A 757 -8.35 15.88 -15.21
CA LYS A 757 -7.80 15.62 -13.86
C LYS A 757 -7.19 14.22 -13.73
N THR A 758 -7.77 13.23 -14.36
CA THR A 758 -7.24 11.85 -14.39
C THR A 758 -5.89 11.79 -15.10
N GLU A 759 -5.77 12.49 -16.25
CA GLU A 759 -4.54 12.60 -17.02
C GLU A 759 -3.45 13.37 -16.23
N GLU A 760 -3.83 14.47 -15.57
CA GLU A 760 -2.96 15.30 -14.71
C GLU A 760 -2.38 14.48 -13.54
N LEU A 761 -3.19 13.61 -12.93
CA LEU A 761 -2.78 12.75 -11.82
C LEU A 761 -2.08 11.45 -12.28
N GLY A 762 -1.95 11.22 -13.58
CA GLY A 762 -1.27 10.03 -14.13
C GLY A 762 -2.00 8.71 -13.86
N ILE A 763 -3.34 8.73 -13.75
CA ILE A 763 -4.18 7.57 -13.48
C ILE A 763 -4.62 6.97 -14.81
N ASP A 764 -4.36 5.69 -15.06
CA ASP A 764 -4.55 5.02 -16.35
C ASP A 764 -5.63 3.93 -16.37
N ASN A 765 -6.18 3.58 -15.21
CA ASN A 765 -7.16 2.50 -15.04
C ASN A 765 -8.63 2.96 -15.11
N ILE A 766 -8.90 4.21 -15.53
CA ILE A 766 -10.25 4.77 -15.67
C ILE A 766 -10.58 5.04 -17.15
N LYS A 767 -11.78 4.66 -17.54
CA LYS A 767 -12.39 5.04 -18.83
C LYS A 767 -13.66 5.84 -18.57
N TYR A 768 -13.82 6.95 -19.29
CA TYR A 768 -14.99 7.82 -19.20
C TYR A 768 -15.90 7.64 -20.40
N MET A 769 -17.23 7.71 -20.20
CA MET A 769 -18.23 7.58 -21.25
C MET A 769 -19.47 8.41 -20.89
N GLN A 770 -20.04 9.12 -21.87
CA GLN A 770 -21.36 9.73 -21.70
C GLN A 770 -22.44 8.65 -21.82
N ALA A 771 -23.25 8.47 -20.77
CA ALA A 771 -24.34 7.52 -20.75
C ALA A 771 -25.41 7.93 -19.73
N ASP A 772 -26.66 7.58 -20.03
CA ASP A 772 -27.74 7.55 -19.05
C ASP A 772 -27.74 6.19 -18.33
N ILE A 773 -28.00 6.18 -17.02
CA ILE A 773 -28.17 4.93 -16.27
C ILE A 773 -29.26 4.06 -16.90
N LEU A 774 -30.33 4.66 -17.39
CA LEU A 774 -31.46 3.94 -18.02
C LEU A 774 -31.06 3.11 -19.24
N ASP A 775 -29.99 3.49 -19.93
CA ASP A 775 -29.50 2.84 -21.15
C ASP A 775 -28.38 1.82 -20.93
N LEU A 776 -27.88 1.64 -19.70
CA LEU A 776 -26.71 0.81 -19.39
C LEU A 776 -26.82 -0.65 -19.80
N ARG A 777 -28.03 -1.20 -19.91
CA ARG A 777 -28.23 -2.57 -20.43
C ARG A 777 -27.67 -2.77 -21.84
N GLN A 778 -27.57 -1.71 -22.65
CA GLN A 778 -27.00 -1.75 -24.00
C GLN A 778 -25.50 -2.06 -24.00
N LEU A 779 -24.78 -1.84 -22.87
CA LEU A 779 -23.38 -2.21 -22.74
C LEU A 779 -23.14 -3.73 -22.83
N ASN A 780 -24.16 -4.54 -22.57
CA ASN A 780 -24.05 -6.01 -22.46
C ASN A 780 -22.85 -6.43 -21.59
N LYS A 781 -22.62 -5.71 -20.51
CA LYS A 781 -21.49 -5.90 -19.60
C LYS A 781 -21.97 -5.91 -18.16
N GLN A 782 -21.39 -6.79 -17.36
CA GLN A 782 -21.61 -6.85 -15.92
C GLN A 782 -20.32 -6.49 -15.16
N PHE A 783 -20.49 -5.95 -13.96
CA PHE A 783 -19.43 -5.43 -13.11
C PHE A 783 -19.37 -6.14 -11.77
N ASP A 784 -18.18 -6.25 -11.19
CA ASP A 784 -17.97 -6.80 -9.86
C ASP A 784 -18.44 -5.84 -8.77
N ILE A 785 -18.21 -4.54 -9.02
CA ILE A 785 -18.59 -3.46 -8.10
C ILE A 785 -19.27 -2.36 -8.93
N ILE A 786 -20.38 -1.83 -8.40
CA ILE A 786 -21.04 -0.64 -8.94
C ILE A 786 -21.16 0.40 -7.83
N GLU A 787 -20.84 1.65 -8.13
CA GLU A 787 -21.05 2.77 -7.22
C GLU A 787 -21.94 3.83 -7.87
N SER A 788 -22.96 4.28 -7.14
CA SER A 788 -23.87 5.37 -7.54
C SER A 788 -24.25 6.19 -6.31
N ALA A 789 -23.49 7.25 -6.06
CA ALA A 789 -23.69 8.11 -4.91
C ALA A 789 -24.09 9.52 -5.36
N GLY A 790 -25.18 10.03 -4.84
CA GLY A 790 -25.66 11.35 -5.21
C GLY A 790 -26.39 11.43 -6.56
N VAL A 791 -26.94 10.34 -7.09
CA VAL A 791 -27.50 10.26 -8.45
C VAL A 791 -28.93 9.80 -8.51
N LEU A 792 -29.23 8.62 -7.96
CA LEU A 792 -30.55 7.99 -8.12
C LEU A 792 -31.71 8.86 -7.62
N HIS A 793 -31.47 9.63 -6.58
CA HIS A 793 -32.50 10.52 -6.01
C HIS A 793 -32.81 11.75 -6.88
N HIS A 794 -32.09 11.94 -7.99
CA HIS A 794 -32.36 12.97 -8.98
C HIS A 794 -33.09 12.45 -10.23
N MET A 795 -33.27 11.14 -10.35
CA MET A 795 -34.02 10.52 -11.45
C MET A 795 -35.53 10.75 -11.29
N ASP A 796 -36.27 10.65 -12.38
CA ASP A 796 -37.74 10.72 -12.29
C ASP A 796 -38.29 9.60 -11.42
N ASN A 797 -37.84 8.36 -11.67
CA ASN A 797 -38.12 7.20 -10.83
C ASN A 797 -36.81 6.53 -10.41
N PRO A 798 -36.36 6.72 -9.17
CA PRO A 798 -35.12 6.15 -8.65
C PRO A 798 -35.05 4.63 -8.76
N MET A 799 -36.20 3.92 -8.57
CA MET A 799 -36.25 2.46 -8.59
C MET A 799 -35.96 1.88 -9.96
N VAL A 800 -36.34 2.58 -11.03
CA VAL A 800 -36.02 2.14 -12.40
C VAL A 800 -34.53 2.15 -12.63
N GLY A 801 -33.85 3.24 -12.26
CA GLY A 801 -32.40 3.36 -12.34
C GLY A 801 -31.69 2.34 -11.47
N TRP A 802 -32.15 2.16 -10.21
CA TRP A 802 -31.56 1.18 -9.31
C TRP A 802 -31.64 -0.24 -9.87
N LYS A 803 -32.80 -0.62 -10.43
CA LYS A 803 -32.96 -1.93 -11.07
C LYS A 803 -32.00 -2.12 -12.26
N VAL A 804 -31.78 -1.09 -13.08
CA VAL A 804 -30.81 -1.16 -14.19
C VAL A 804 -29.39 -1.42 -13.65
N LEU A 805 -28.99 -0.76 -12.56
CA LEU A 805 -27.69 -1.00 -11.94
C LEU A 805 -27.56 -2.44 -11.43
N VAL A 806 -28.62 -3.00 -10.79
CA VAL A 806 -28.64 -4.40 -10.33
C VAL A 806 -28.56 -5.40 -11.48
N ASP A 807 -29.19 -5.11 -12.64
CA ASP A 807 -29.09 -5.95 -13.83
C ASP A 807 -27.65 -5.96 -14.42
N CYS A 808 -26.91 -4.86 -14.25
CA CYS A 808 -25.51 -4.75 -14.63
C CYS A 808 -24.52 -5.32 -13.61
N LEU A 809 -25.00 -5.75 -12.43
CA LEU A 809 -24.17 -6.30 -11.38
C LEU A 809 -24.00 -7.81 -11.55
N LYS A 810 -22.76 -8.32 -11.46
CA LYS A 810 -22.48 -9.75 -11.46
C LYS A 810 -23.12 -10.44 -10.23
N PRO A 811 -23.38 -11.75 -10.27
CA PRO A 811 -23.67 -12.51 -9.07
C PRO A 811 -22.57 -12.32 -8.02
N SER A 812 -22.92 -12.19 -6.76
CA SER A 812 -22.04 -11.84 -5.63
C SER A 812 -21.45 -10.43 -5.68
N GLY A 813 -21.75 -9.63 -6.69
CA GLY A 813 -21.24 -8.28 -6.83
C GLY A 813 -21.69 -7.32 -5.74
N LEU A 814 -20.93 -6.25 -5.53
CA LEU A 814 -21.19 -5.22 -4.53
C LEU A 814 -21.74 -3.94 -5.19
N LEU A 815 -22.74 -3.35 -4.57
CA LEU A 815 -23.34 -2.09 -5.02
C LEU A 815 -23.30 -1.07 -3.88
N LYS A 816 -22.65 0.06 -4.13
CA LYS A 816 -22.66 1.23 -3.24
C LYS A 816 -23.69 2.22 -3.71
N ILE A 817 -24.56 2.66 -2.81
CA ILE A 817 -25.62 3.65 -3.07
C ILE A 817 -25.48 4.83 -2.11
N GLY A 818 -25.69 6.04 -2.67
CA GLY A 818 -25.79 7.26 -1.89
C GLY A 818 -27.16 7.94 -2.10
N LEU A 819 -27.96 8.12 -1.04
CA LEU A 819 -29.31 8.68 -1.10
C LEU A 819 -29.51 9.77 -0.03
N TYR A 820 -30.36 10.76 -0.29
CA TYR A 820 -30.66 11.81 0.67
C TYR A 820 -31.67 11.33 1.74
N SER A 821 -31.36 11.67 3.02
CA SER A 821 -32.24 11.42 4.14
C SER A 821 -33.41 12.40 4.19
N GLU A 822 -34.62 11.88 4.35
CA GLU A 822 -35.82 12.72 4.59
C GLU A 822 -35.69 13.52 5.89
N LEU A 823 -35.26 12.89 6.99
CA LEU A 823 -35.12 13.55 8.29
C LEU A 823 -34.02 14.62 8.31
N ALA A 824 -32.88 14.33 7.76
CA ALA A 824 -31.72 15.22 7.85
C ALA A 824 -31.84 16.47 6.95
N ARG A 825 -32.63 16.42 5.88
CA ARG A 825 -32.77 17.52 4.90
C ARG A 825 -33.95 18.45 5.14
N GLN A 826 -34.65 18.35 6.25
CA GLN A 826 -35.83 19.21 6.54
C GLN A 826 -35.56 20.72 6.49
N HIS A 827 -34.36 21.16 6.81
CA HIS A 827 -33.97 22.57 6.69
C HIS A 827 -33.87 23.03 5.23
N ILE A 828 -33.44 22.14 4.32
CA ILE A 828 -33.35 22.39 2.88
C ILE A 828 -34.74 22.43 2.28
N VAL A 829 -35.62 21.52 2.69
CA VAL A 829 -37.05 21.52 2.27
C VAL A 829 -37.68 22.87 2.53
N LYS A 830 -37.53 23.43 3.74
CA LYS A 830 -38.04 24.76 4.09
C LYS A 830 -37.50 25.89 3.19
N ILE A 831 -36.21 25.82 2.82
CA ILE A 831 -35.62 26.83 1.92
C ILE A 831 -36.17 26.67 0.50
N ARG A 832 -36.33 25.45 0.00
CA ARG A 832 -36.92 25.15 -1.32
C ARG A 832 -38.39 25.60 -1.40
N GLU A 833 -39.12 25.44 -0.32
CA GLU A 833 -40.48 26.00 -0.21
C GLU A 833 -40.47 27.54 -0.31
N GLU A 834 -39.52 28.24 0.35
CA GLU A 834 -39.38 29.69 0.21
C GLU A 834 -38.99 30.13 -1.22
N ILE A 835 -38.12 29.35 -1.89
CA ILE A 835 -37.74 29.55 -3.30
C ILE A 835 -38.99 29.46 -4.18
N SER A 836 -39.81 28.42 -4.01
CA SER A 836 -41.02 28.19 -4.77
C SER A 836 -42.06 29.32 -4.52
N GLN A 837 -42.32 29.66 -3.25
CA GLN A 837 -43.27 30.69 -2.88
C GLN A 837 -42.88 32.08 -3.42
N LYS A 838 -41.60 32.39 -3.52
CA LYS A 838 -41.06 33.63 -4.06
C LYS A 838 -40.79 33.58 -5.56
N CYS A 839 -41.09 32.46 -6.20
CA CYS A 839 -40.86 32.23 -7.63
C CYS A 839 -39.41 32.56 -8.08
N ILE A 840 -38.41 32.22 -7.25
CA ILE A 840 -36.99 32.47 -7.55
C ILE A 840 -36.52 31.42 -8.56
N ARG A 841 -35.98 31.90 -9.70
CA ARG A 841 -35.47 31.02 -10.76
C ARG A 841 -34.04 30.54 -10.47
N ALA A 842 -33.69 29.37 -11.02
CA ALA A 842 -32.35 28.81 -10.93
C ALA A 842 -31.36 29.47 -11.93
N ILE A 843 -31.35 30.81 -11.99
CA ILE A 843 -30.40 31.59 -12.76
C ILE A 843 -29.43 32.32 -11.80
N ASP A 844 -28.19 32.45 -12.23
CA ASP A 844 -27.08 32.92 -11.40
C ASP A 844 -27.39 34.23 -10.62
N ALA A 845 -27.99 35.20 -11.27
CA ALA A 845 -28.30 36.49 -10.64
C ALA A 845 -29.33 36.36 -9.50
N GLU A 846 -30.40 35.58 -9.72
CA GLU A 846 -31.44 35.37 -8.71
C GLU A 846 -30.94 34.49 -7.57
N MET A 847 -30.13 33.47 -7.89
CA MET A 847 -29.50 32.60 -6.88
C MET A 847 -28.56 33.40 -5.98
N ARG A 848 -27.67 34.21 -6.53
CA ARG A 848 -26.79 35.12 -5.75
C ARG A 848 -27.61 36.10 -4.88
N TYR A 849 -28.65 36.72 -5.43
CA TYR A 849 -29.51 37.60 -4.69
C TYR A 849 -30.17 36.88 -3.51
N PHE A 850 -30.76 35.70 -3.76
CA PHE A 850 -31.43 34.94 -2.72
C PHE A 850 -30.46 34.47 -1.65
N ARG A 851 -29.28 34.02 -2.08
CA ARG A 851 -28.19 33.64 -1.18
C ARG A 851 -27.78 34.85 -0.28
N ALA A 852 -27.67 36.04 -0.83
CA ALA A 852 -27.36 37.23 -0.05
C ALA A 852 -28.44 37.56 1.01
N LEU A 853 -29.71 37.26 0.72
CA LEU A 853 -30.79 37.34 1.73
C LEU A 853 -30.61 36.27 2.83
N ILE A 854 -30.26 35.04 2.47
CA ILE A 854 -29.98 33.96 3.45
C ILE A 854 -28.80 34.36 4.33
N MET A 855 -27.74 34.97 3.79
CA MET A 855 -26.56 35.39 4.54
C MET A 855 -26.89 36.40 5.65
N LYS A 856 -27.86 37.25 5.44
CA LYS A 856 -28.32 38.30 6.39
C LYS A 856 -29.46 37.85 7.30
N SER A 857 -29.98 36.64 7.11
CA SER A 857 -31.21 36.18 7.78
C SER A 857 -30.93 35.56 9.15
N ASP A 858 -31.82 35.78 10.12
CA ASP A 858 -31.72 35.20 11.45
C ASP A 858 -32.55 33.92 11.63
N LYS A 859 -33.24 33.43 10.57
CA LYS A 859 -34.01 32.21 10.61
C LYS A 859 -33.08 31.00 10.86
N ASP A 860 -33.52 30.05 11.69
CA ASP A 860 -32.68 28.91 12.08
C ASP A 860 -32.25 28.01 10.91
N HIS A 861 -33.15 27.71 9.97
CA HIS A 861 -32.83 26.93 8.78
C HIS A 861 -31.85 27.69 7.85
N HIS A 862 -31.87 29.05 7.81
CA HIS A 862 -30.89 29.84 7.10
C HIS A 862 -29.54 29.89 7.82
N LYS A 863 -29.52 29.97 9.16
CA LYS A 863 -28.30 29.85 9.97
C LYS A 863 -27.67 28.47 9.79
N HIS A 864 -28.50 27.41 9.65
CA HIS A 864 -28.05 26.07 9.48
C HIS A 864 -27.39 25.84 8.13
N ILE A 865 -28.00 26.28 7.02
CA ILE A 865 -27.46 26.11 5.67
C ILE A 865 -26.10 26.82 5.47
N ARG A 866 -25.87 27.97 6.12
CA ARG A 866 -24.61 28.72 6.09
C ARG A 866 -23.40 27.90 6.65
N ARG A 867 -23.68 26.80 7.37
CA ARG A 867 -22.63 25.89 7.88
C ARG A 867 -22.18 24.87 6.86
N PHE A 868 -22.93 24.72 5.76
CA PHE A 868 -22.57 23.75 4.70
C PHE A 868 -21.56 24.39 3.75
N THR A 869 -20.54 23.64 3.40
CA THR A 869 -19.53 24.06 2.42
C THR A 869 -20.15 24.31 1.05
N ASP A 870 -21.17 23.52 0.69
CA ASP A 870 -21.89 23.60 -0.58
C ASP A 870 -22.64 24.93 -0.78
N PHE A 871 -22.81 25.70 0.28
CA PHE A 871 -23.42 27.04 0.23
C PHE A 871 -22.46 28.11 -0.34
N TYR A 872 -21.17 27.81 -0.55
CA TYR A 872 -20.10 28.76 -0.87
C TYR A 872 -19.54 28.66 -2.29
N SER A 873 -20.15 27.85 -3.16
CA SER A 873 -19.92 27.92 -4.61
C SER A 873 -21.24 27.84 -5.38
N LEU A 874 -21.26 28.34 -6.63
CA LEU A 874 -22.51 28.53 -7.35
C LEU A 874 -23.13 27.23 -7.82
N SER A 875 -22.33 26.29 -8.35
CA SER A 875 -22.81 24.98 -8.79
C SER A 875 -23.29 24.13 -7.61
N GLU A 876 -22.55 24.17 -6.49
CA GLU A 876 -22.93 23.47 -5.26
C GLU A 876 -24.21 24.06 -4.65
N LEU A 877 -24.35 25.37 -4.63
CA LEU A 877 -25.60 26.03 -4.20
C LEU A 877 -26.78 25.67 -5.10
N LYS A 878 -26.55 25.57 -6.42
CA LYS A 878 -27.55 25.17 -7.41
C LYS A 878 -28.01 23.74 -7.15
N ASP A 879 -27.08 22.84 -6.94
CA ASP A 879 -27.36 21.45 -6.60
C ASP A 879 -28.11 21.30 -5.27
N LEU A 880 -27.66 22.03 -4.22
CA LEU A 880 -28.20 21.97 -2.88
C LEU A 880 -29.65 22.49 -2.79
N LEU A 881 -29.96 23.65 -3.43
CA LEU A 881 -31.21 24.35 -3.23
C LEU A 881 -32.12 24.41 -4.48
N PHE A 882 -31.57 24.36 -5.68
CA PHE A 882 -32.26 24.66 -6.95
C PHE A 882 -32.29 23.46 -7.91
N HIS A 883 -31.88 22.26 -7.47
CA HIS A 883 -31.91 21.06 -8.32
C HIS A 883 -33.31 20.77 -8.87
N VAL A 884 -33.39 20.40 -10.15
CA VAL A 884 -34.63 20.12 -10.89
C VAL A 884 -35.54 19.12 -10.16
N LYS A 885 -34.98 17.98 -9.71
CA LYS A 885 -35.67 16.89 -9.06
C LYS A 885 -34.89 16.39 -7.85
N GLU A 886 -35.56 16.16 -6.74
CA GLU A 886 -34.94 15.57 -5.54
C GLU A 886 -35.93 14.64 -4.84
N HIS A 887 -35.58 13.37 -4.73
CA HIS A 887 -36.25 12.41 -3.86
C HIS A 887 -35.45 12.27 -2.56
N ARG A 888 -36.16 12.07 -1.47
CA ARG A 888 -35.59 11.80 -0.15
C ARG A 888 -36.13 10.49 0.34
N PHE A 889 -35.36 9.76 1.12
CA PHE A 889 -35.63 8.42 1.56
C PHE A 889 -35.60 8.31 3.07
N THR A 890 -36.35 7.35 3.58
CA THR A 890 -36.25 6.89 4.96
C THR A 890 -35.58 5.52 4.99
N ILE A 891 -35.03 5.14 6.15
CA ILE A 891 -34.42 3.80 6.32
C ILE A 891 -35.40 2.64 6.01
N PRO A 892 -36.68 2.69 6.42
CA PRO A 892 -37.64 1.67 6.00
C PRO A 892 -37.86 1.56 4.49
N GLU A 893 -37.94 2.68 3.76
CA GLU A 893 -38.04 2.68 2.30
C GLU A 893 -36.82 2.07 1.65
N ILE A 894 -35.59 2.35 2.15
CA ILE A 894 -34.36 1.72 1.67
C ILE A 894 -34.45 0.20 1.84
N LYS A 895 -34.89 -0.29 3.01
CA LYS A 895 -35.09 -1.72 3.28
C LYS A 895 -36.07 -2.36 2.28
N GLU A 896 -37.25 -1.73 2.06
CA GLU A 896 -38.24 -2.22 1.10
C GLU A 896 -37.69 -2.29 -0.33
N HIS A 897 -36.88 -1.31 -0.73
CA HIS A 897 -36.24 -1.28 -2.04
C HIS A 897 -35.19 -2.38 -2.19
N LEU A 898 -34.38 -2.64 -1.17
CA LEU A 898 -33.41 -3.74 -1.18
C LEU A 898 -34.11 -5.09 -1.28
N ASP A 899 -35.19 -5.30 -0.49
CA ASP A 899 -35.99 -6.52 -0.53
C ASP A 899 -36.65 -6.73 -1.92
N THR A 900 -37.14 -5.65 -2.55
CA THR A 900 -37.74 -5.69 -3.91
C THR A 900 -36.73 -6.06 -4.99
N LEU A 901 -35.43 -5.71 -4.79
CA LEU A 901 -34.34 -5.91 -5.76
C LEU A 901 -33.49 -7.16 -5.43
N ASP A 902 -33.88 -7.99 -4.47
CA ASP A 902 -33.15 -9.16 -3.99
C ASP A 902 -31.70 -8.83 -3.58
N LEU A 903 -31.49 -7.68 -2.90
CA LEU A 903 -30.20 -7.23 -2.43
C LEU A 903 -30.08 -7.40 -0.92
N GLN A 904 -28.90 -7.84 -0.45
CA GLN A 904 -28.59 -7.94 0.97
C GLN A 904 -27.81 -6.71 1.44
N PHE A 905 -28.25 -6.09 2.52
CA PHE A 905 -27.59 -4.95 3.13
C PHE A 905 -26.26 -5.36 3.77
N CYS A 906 -25.15 -4.75 3.36
CA CYS A 906 -23.81 -5.06 3.85
C CYS A 906 -23.31 -4.07 4.92
N GLY A 907 -23.89 -2.87 5.03
CA GLY A 907 -23.52 -1.87 6.02
C GLY A 907 -23.43 -0.46 5.46
N PHE A 908 -23.42 0.54 6.35
CA PHE A 908 -23.12 1.93 6.04
C PHE A 908 -21.60 2.16 6.01
N GLU A 909 -21.10 3.12 5.19
CA GLU A 909 -19.66 3.35 5.00
C GLU A 909 -19.06 4.39 5.97
N SER A 910 -19.85 5.35 6.47
CA SER A 910 -19.32 6.47 7.26
C SER A 910 -18.75 6.03 8.62
N GLN A 911 -17.44 6.04 8.79
CA GLN A 911 -16.77 5.65 10.04
C GLN A 911 -17.25 6.49 11.24
N THR A 912 -17.41 7.80 11.08
CA THR A 912 -17.93 8.68 12.15
C THR A 912 -19.32 8.28 12.59
N ILE A 913 -20.20 7.96 11.65
CA ILE A 913 -21.58 7.55 11.98
C ILE A 913 -21.55 6.16 12.63
N LEU A 914 -20.71 5.25 12.13
CA LEU A 914 -20.58 3.88 12.67
C LEU A 914 -20.07 3.93 14.13
N SER A 915 -19.01 4.70 14.40
CA SER A 915 -18.47 4.85 15.77
C SER A 915 -19.52 5.39 16.73
N HIS A 916 -20.21 6.47 16.37
CA HIS A 916 -21.25 7.07 17.20
C HIS A 916 -22.47 6.15 17.39
N PHE A 917 -22.84 5.38 16.36
CA PHE A 917 -23.88 4.36 16.48
C PHE A 917 -23.48 3.26 17.47
N GLN A 918 -22.22 2.80 17.43
CA GLN A 918 -21.69 1.75 18.29
C GLN A 918 -21.55 2.17 19.77
N GLU A 919 -21.56 3.45 20.12
CA GLU A 919 -21.58 3.90 21.51
C GLU A 919 -22.83 3.38 22.26
N THR A 920 -23.97 3.31 21.58
CA THR A 920 -25.25 2.86 22.14
C THR A 920 -25.62 1.43 21.73
N ASN A 921 -25.10 0.92 20.61
CA ASN A 921 -25.38 -0.40 20.04
C ASN A 921 -24.09 -1.24 20.06
N LYS A 922 -23.85 -1.94 21.18
CA LYS A 922 -22.57 -2.64 21.43
C LYS A 922 -22.41 -3.96 20.68
N ASN A 923 -23.51 -4.57 20.20
CA ASN A 923 -23.42 -5.80 19.45
C ASN A 923 -23.00 -5.51 17.99
N LYS A 924 -21.99 -6.22 17.49
CA LYS A 924 -21.50 -6.06 16.10
C LYS A 924 -22.59 -6.32 15.06
N ASP A 925 -23.53 -7.21 15.34
CA ASP A 925 -24.65 -7.51 14.42
C ASP A 925 -25.65 -6.35 14.30
N ASP A 926 -25.73 -5.45 15.30
CA ASP A 926 -26.60 -4.27 15.25
C ASP A 926 -26.26 -3.33 14.09
N LEU A 927 -24.99 -3.33 13.61
CA LEU A 927 -24.55 -2.57 12.44
C LEU A 927 -25.31 -2.92 11.14
N TYR A 928 -25.95 -4.07 11.10
CA TYR A 928 -26.64 -4.58 9.91
C TYR A 928 -28.16 -4.67 10.12
N ASP A 929 -28.65 -4.07 11.22
CA ASP A 929 -30.06 -4.08 11.60
C ASP A 929 -30.73 -2.72 11.29
N PHE A 930 -31.63 -2.71 10.31
CA PHE A 930 -32.35 -1.50 9.89
C PHE A 930 -33.24 -0.89 11.00
N ASP A 931 -33.82 -1.69 11.86
CA ASP A 931 -34.69 -1.20 12.93
C ASP A 931 -33.85 -0.41 13.98
N LYS A 932 -32.62 -0.88 14.25
CA LYS A 932 -31.66 -0.19 15.09
C LYS A 932 -31.21 1.13 14.45
N TRP A 933 -30.91 1.12 13.17
CA TRP A 933 -30.54 2.32 12.44
C TRP A 933 -31.66 3.34 12.36
N GLN A 934 -32.92 2.89 12.16
CA GLN A 934 -34.08 3.76 12.18
C GLN A 934 -34.25 4.44 13.55
N ALA A 935 -34.14 3.68 14.64
CA ALA A 935 -34.24 4.22 16.00
C ALA A 935 -33.09 5.24 16.26
N TYR A 936 -31.88 4.93 15.79
CA TYR A 936 -30.74 5.82 15.91
C TYR A 936 -30.96 7.13 15.15
N GLU A 937 -31.40 7.08 13.89
CA GLU A 937 -31.68 8.28 13.10
C GLU A 937 -32.81 9.13 13.71
N GLN A 938 -33.85 8.51 14.24
CA GLN A 938 -34.93 9.23 14.94
C GLN A 938 -34.40 9.98 16.17
N ALA A 939 -33.48 9.39 16.92
CA ALA A 939 -32.82 10.03 18.05
C ALA A 939 -31.80 11.08 17.61
N ASN A 940 -31.21 10.93 16.42
CA ASN A 940 -30.16 11.77 15.85
C ASN A 940 -30.54 12.24 14.43
N PRO A 941 -31.52 13.13 14.24
CA PRO A 941 -32.08 13.48 12.92
C PRO A 941 -31.08 14.06 11.93
N LYS A 942 -29.89 14.46 12.39
CA LYS A 942 -28.79 15.02 11.57
C LYS A 942 -27.69 14.03 11.26
N ALA A 943 -27.79 12.79 11.72
CA ALA A 943 -26.74 11.79 11.54
C ALA A 943 -26.35 11.62 10.06
N PHE A 944 -27.35 11.57 9.18
CA PHE A 944 -27.16 11.45 7.74
C PHE A 944 -27.32 12.79 6.98
N ALA A 945 -26.79 13.89 7.55
CA ALA A 945 -26.92 15.23 6.96
C ALA A 945 -26.28 15.34 5.55
N GLY A 946 -25.25 14.58 5.25
CA GLY A 946 -24.70 14.44 3.89
C GLY A 946 -25.63 13.57 3.04
N MET A 947 -25.60 12.29 3.27
CA MET A 947 -26.49 11.29 2.65
C MET A 947 -26.33 9.93 3.37
N TYR A 948 -27.27 9.03 3.18
CA TYR A 948 -27.03 7.61 3.40
C TYR A 948 -26.02 7.13 2.37
N GLN A 949 -24.87 6.62 2.80
CA GLN A 949 -23.94 5.89 1.95
C GLN A 949 -23.83 4.48 2.49
N PHE A 950 -24.29 3.51 1.72
CA PHE A 950 -24.37 2.13 2.15
C PHE A 950 -23.99 1.18 1.01
N TRP A 951 -23.57 0.00 1.42
CA TRP A 951 -23.25 -1.11 0.53
C TRP A 951 -24.31 -2.20 0.63
N CYS A 952 -24.61 -2.81 -0.51
CA CYS A 952 -25.44 -4.00 -0.60
C CYS A 952 -24.82 -5.01 -1.57
N GLN A 953 -25.22 -6.27 -1.46
CA GLN A 953 -24.69 -7.36 -2.26
C GLN A 953 -25.80 -8.10 -2.98
N LYS A 954 -25.56 -8.42 -4.26
CA LYS A 954 -26.40 -9.32 -5.04
C LYS A 954 -26.03 -10.76 -4.68
N VAL A 955 -27.00 -11.54 -4.24
CA VAL A 955 -26.73 -12.87 -3.70
C VAL A 955 -26.86 -13.97 -4.75
N ASP A 956 -27.71 -13.75 -5.77
CA ASP A 956 -27.98 -14.70 -6.85
C ASP A 956 -27.52 -14.21 -8.20
#